data_679b5cff361b6e38b5ec3f187c08f4cc
#
_entry.id   679b5cff361b6e38b5ec3f187c08f4cc
#
_cell.length_a   1.000
_cell.length_b   1.000
_cell.length_c   1.000
_cell.angle_alpha   90.00
_cell.angle_beta   90.00
_cell.angle_gamma   90.00
#
_symmetry.space_group_name_H-M   'P 1'
#
loop_
_entity.id
_entity.type
_entity.pdbx_description
1 polymer ?
#
loop_
_entity_poly.entity_id
_entity_poly.type
_entity_poly.pdbx_seq_one_letter_code
_entity_poly.pdbx_strand_id
1 'polypeptide(L)'
;MDFKEEWNWLNSYQMEAVTDENDACIVNANVGSGKTTVLIAKILYLHYEKKIPLEKMVVLTFTNKAAGEIIERLKKKEPGLTEEQVQFFGTFHSVAMRMLKNTLLQAKAENGEIAHTVENSSMVPEEWTSEFEIIDPDEEQELALCLIAEYSLKVKYKNRLKKRLEQEYPNYKAGKVTSRYKDELFRLYPLLKKEKKKENKMSFSDLLEEGTRLLKMGKNSRPEWIIVDEVQDSDRSQLEFLEALKGPETKIFAVGDPNQVIYSFRGTTQNMFFLLKNRFQAKELSLPVNYRSNASILEAANRFLQFGGKIQGSNECGEKIQIRNHYDPFQEAMYLADKIWTLHQEGKEYRDIAVFYRLQKQAEILEKMFAEQNIPYEVSVKKSWKDIPVLNWLMYVLRFVTHPDDIQAGMQVLMDKRFGDKCTKKKAEDIIKNHKTEKSDIYKNMMLFYTEKEVLSGEDIFDSLGLKEALHPTSADYQQDAKQVLDFLNQICTYSREKKLNMSDGIREFLNGVALGTIESPEDTQESAEKEEAGGRVKLMTLHASKGLEFDTVFIIGVNPGLLPIRCSSFDQEEEERRLFFVGITRARNHLELSYYTNPGEPGVLGSYSNYLKMIPEELLEWKEIRSDEEKRTNLKELTRRAKEEIRKAEAQKAENVQEQKTESEKTENVQEQKAIHSKYGTGIVTSEDDMMVEVEFPNYGKKQFIKAFQEVEMIR
;
A
#
# COMPACT_ATOMS: atom_id res chain seq x y z
N MET A 1 -1.50 -24.63 -31.41
CA MET A 1 -2.64 -23.71 -31.24
C MET A 1 -2.62 -22.77 -32.43
N ASP A 2 -3.70 -22.64 -33.19
CA ASP A 2 -3.78 -21.64 -34.27
C ASP A 2 -4.23 -20.31 -33.64
N PHE A 3 -3.33 -19.34 -33.59
CA PHE A 3 -3.60 -18.03 -33.00
C PHE A 3 -4.79 -17.34 -33.67
N LYS A 4 -4.98 -17.48 -34.98
CA LYS A 4 -6.06 -16.81 -35.72
C LYS A 4 -7.44 -17.36 -35.35
N GLU A 5 -7.56 -18.67 -35.12
CA GLU A 5 -8.82 -19.26 -34.71
C GLU A 5 -9.20 -18.89 -33.28
N GLU A 6 -8.22 -18.86 -32.38
CA GLU A 6 -8.46 -18.58 -30.96
C GLU A 6 -8.73 -17.10 -30.68
N TRP A 7 -8.19 -16.19 -31.47
CA TRP A 7 -8.28 -14.74 -31.25
C TRP A 7 -9.15 -13.99 -32.27
N ASN A 8 -10.02 -14.69 -33.00
CA ASN A 8 -10.94 -14.12 -33.99
C ASN A 8 -11.98 -13.14 -33.40
N TRP A 9 -12.14 -13.10 -32.09
CA TRP A 9 -13.01 -12.20 -31.35
C TRP A 9 -12.38 -10.80 -31.11
N LEU A 10 -11.08 -10.62 -31.35
CA LEU A 10 -10.45 -9.32 -31.33
C LEU A 10 -11.02 -8.43 -32.46
N ASN A 11 -11.30 -7.16 -32.16
CA ASN A 11 -11.67 -6.22 -33.20
C ASN A 11 -10.49 -5.87 -34.10
N SER A 12 -10.77 -5.18 -35.23
CA SER A 12 -9.72 -4.84 -36.21
C SER A 12 -8.58 -4.00 -35.63
N TYR A 13 -8.86 -3.05 -34.72
CA TYR A 13 -7.85 -2.23 -34.07
C TYR A 13 -6.98 -3.04 -33.12
N GLN A 14 -7.59 -3.93 -32.35
CA GLN A 14 -6.89 -4.82 -31.43
C GLN A 14 -6.01 -5.81 -32.22
N MET A 15 -6.54 -6.38 -33.30
CA MET A 15 -5.79 -7.30 -34.16
C MET A 15 -4.61 -6.59 -34.84
N GLU A 16 -4.80 -5.36 -35.35
CA GLU A 16 -3.69 -4.57 -35.91
C GLU A 16 -2.58 -4.35 -34.89
N ALA A 17 -2.94 -3.97 -33.63
CA ALA A 17 -1.95 -3.77 -32.59
C ALA A 17 -1.21 -5.06 -32.21
N VAL A 18 -1.90 -6.18 -32.10
CA VAL A 18 -1.33 -7.49 -31.76
C VAL A 18 -0.36 -7.98 -32.83
N THR A 19 -0.70 -7.81 -34.11
CA THR A 19 0.11 -8.32 -35.23
C THR A 19 1.16 -7.33 -35.73
N ASP A 20 1.22 -6.12 -35.20
CA ASP A 20 2.23 -5.12 -35.57
C ASP A 20 3.65 -5.60 -35.21
N GLU A 21 4.58 -5.51 -36.17
CA GLU A 21 5.96 -5.98 -36.03
C GLU A 21 7.01 -4.87 -36.23
N ASN A 22 6.59 -3.60 -36.19
CA ASN A 22 7.53 -2.48 -36.25
C ASN A 22 8.53 -2.53 -35.09
N ASP A 23 9.70 -1.93 -35.28
CA ASP A 23 10.75 -1.89 -34.25
C ASP A 23 10.32 -1.18 -32.98
N ALA A 24 9.38 -0.25 -33.09
CA ALA A 24 8.70 0.36 -31.96
C ALA A 24 7.24 0.67 -32.31
N CYS A 25 6.34 0.23 -31.46
CA CYS A 25 4.92 0.53 -31.54
C CYS A 25 4.41 1.07 -30.20
N ILE A 26 3.63 2.13 -30.23
CA ILE A 26 2.96 2.67 -29.07
C ILE A 26 1.45 2.70 -29.33
N VAL A 27 0.70 2.07 -28.45
CA VAL A 27 -0.75 1.92 -28.54
C VAL A 27 -1.43 2.91 -27.61
N ASN A 28 -2.12 3.89 -28.19
CA ASN A 28 -2.99 4.81 -27.48
C ASN A 28 -4.31 4.08 -27.20
N ALA A 29 -4.43 3.51 -26.03
CA ALA A 29 -5.52 2.64 -25.65
C ALA A 29 -6.46 3.36 -24.70
N ASN A 30 -7.59 3.80 -25.18
CA ASN A 30 -8.62 4.43 -24.38
C ASN A 30 -9.07 3.54 -23.20
N VAL A 31 -9.69 4.16 -22.20
CA VAL A 31 -10.26 3.45 -21.06
C VAL A 31 -11.22 2.36 -21.53
N GLY A 32 -11.16 1.18 -20.87
CA GLY A 32 -12.07 0.05 -21.18
C GLY A 32 -11.90 -0.56 -22.59
N SER A 33 -10.80 -0.28 -23.30
CA SER A 33 -10.55 -0.79 -24.67
C SER A 33 -9.91 -2.17 -24.73
N GLY A 34 -9.71 -2.83 -23.58
CA GLY A 34 -9.08 -4.15 -23.51
C GLY A 34 -7.56 -4.10 -23.59
N LYS A 35 -6.89 -3.07 -23.02
CA LYS A 35 -5.42 -2.95 -22.93
C LYS A 35 -4.74 -4.25 -22.53
N THR A 36 -5.10 -4.81 -21.38
CA THR A 36 -4.51 -6.06 -20.85
C THR A 36 -4.73 -7.23 -21.80
N THR A 37 -5.90 -7.29 -22.43
CA THR A 37 -6.23 -8.32 -23.42
C THR A 37 -5.31 -8.25 -24.64
N VAL A 38 -5.11 -7.05 -25.20
CA VAL A 38 -4.20 -6.83 -26.35
C VAL A 38 -2.77 -7.15 -25.98
N LEU A 39 -2.33 -6.81 -24.77
CA LEU A 39 -0.99 -7.10 -24.27
C LEU A 39 -0.74 -8.61 -24.15
N ILE A 40 -1.69 -9.35 -23.57
CA ILE A 40 -1.62 -10.83 -23.45
C ILE A 40 -1.65 -11.47 -24.85
N ALA A 41 -2.55 -11.02 -25.71
CA ALA A 41 -2.64 -11.51 -27.08
C ALA A 41 -1.33 -11.24 -27.86
N LYS A 42 -0.68 -10.10 -27.63
CA LYS A 42 0.65 -9.78 -28.20
C LYS A 42 1.71 -10.75 -27.74
N ILE A 43 1.80 -11.04 -26.45
CA ILE A 43 2.76 -12.02 -25.88
C ILE A 43 2.55 -13.40 -26.52
N LEU A 44 1.30 -13.87 -26.57
CA LEU A 44 0.97 -15.17 -27.13
C LEU A 44 1.18 -15.22 -28.66
N TYR A 45 0.89 -14.14 -29.39
CA TYR A 45 1.22 -14.02 -30.81
C TYR A 45 2.72 -14.15 -31.06
N LEU A 46 3.55 -13.45 -30.28
CA LEU A 46 5.00 -13.54 -30.38
C LEU A 46 5.49 -14.95 -30.05
N HIS A 47 4.93 -15.58 -29.03
CA HIS A 47 5.33 -16.91 -28.59
C HIS A 47 4.92 -18.01 -29.59
N TYR A 48 3.64 -18.06 -29.98
CA TYR A 48 3.12 -19.15 -30.80
C TYR A 48 3.34 -18.97 -32.30
N GLU A 49 3.12 -17.75 -32.81
CA GLU A 49 3.24 -17.50 -34.26
C GLU A 49 4.69 -17.15 -34.65
N LYS A 50 5.35 -16.31 -33.86
CA LYS A 50 6.72 -15.86 -34.15
C LYS A 50 7.80 -16.77 -33.55
N LYS A 51 7.39 -17.77 -32.73
CA LYS A 51 8.29 -18.73 -32.08
C LYS A 51 9.35 -18.10 -31.19
N ILE A 52 9.03 -16.95 -30.60
CA ILE A 52 9.93 -16.25 -29.69
C ILE A 52 9.75 -16.84 -28.28
N PRO A 53 10.80 -17.37 -27.65
CA PRO A 53 10.74 -17.86 -26.29
C PRO A 53 10.33 -16.74 -25.31
N LEU A 54 9.55 -17.08 -24.27
CA LEU A 54 9.11 -16.10 -23.27
C LEU A 54 10.29 -15.50 -22.50
N GLU A 55 11.38 -16.24 -22.31
CA GLU A 55 12.63 -15.80 -21.69
C GLU A 55 13.34 -14.68 -22.48
N LYS A 56 13.00 -14.54 -23.76
CA LYS A 56 13.49 -13.47 -24.64
C LYS A 56 12.59 -12.24 -24.64
N MET A 57 11.54 -12.26 -23.85
CA MET A 57 10.62 -11.14 -23.66
C MET A 57 10.83 -10.51 -22.28
N VAL A 58 10.78 -9.19 -22.23
CA VAL A 58 10.68 -8.43 -20.98
C VAL A 58 9.32 -7.75 -20.95
N VAL A 59 8.51 -8.05 -19.94
CA VAL A 59 7.21 -7.43 -19.75
C VAL A 59 7.25 -6.53 -18.52
N LEU A 60 7.06 -5.23 -18.74
CA LEU A 60 7.14 -4.19 -17.73
C LEU A 60 5.75 -3.64 -17.43
N THR A 61 5.38 -3.65 -16.16
CA THR A 61 4.10 -3.12 -15.67
C THR A 61 4.33 -2.06 -14.60
N PHE A 62 3.29 -1.28 -14.32
CA PHE A 62 3.35 -0.28 -13.24
C PHE A 62 3.12 -0.89 -11.85
N THR A 63 2.34 -1.98 -11.75
CA THR A 63 2.02 -2.64 -10.47
C THR A 63 2.28 -4.14 -10.54
N ASN A 64 2.64 -4.75 -9.40
CA ASN A 64 2.80 -6.20 -9.31
C ASN A 64 1.48 -6.95 -9.54
N LYS A 65 0.35 -6.36 -9.14
CA LYS A 65 -0.98 -6.93 -9.43
C LYS A 65 -1.21 -7.09 -10.93
N ALA A 66 -0.84 -6.08 -11.75
CA ALA A 66 -0.95 -6.18 -13.22
C ALA A 66 -0.01 -7.25 -13.78
N ALA A 67 1.21 -7.34 -13.27
CA ALA A 67 2.15 -8.41 -13.66
C ALA A 67 1.62 -9.80 -13.29
N GLY A 68 1.09 -9.96 -12.08
CA GLY A 68 0.47 -11.20 -11.61
C GLY A 68 -0.72 -11.62 -12.48
N GLU A 69 -1.60 -10.68 -12.81
CA GLU A 69 -2.75 -10.94 -13.70
C GLU A 69 -2.31 -11.42 -15.09
N ILE A 70 -1.27 -10.81 -15.66
CA ILE A 70 -0.70 -11.24 -16.95
C ILE A 70 -0.19 -12.68 -16.84
N ILE A 71 0.61 -12.99 -15.81
CA ILE A 71 1.17 -14.33 -15.59
C ILE A 71 0.08 -15.36 -15.35
N GLU A 72 -0.93 -15.06 -14.53
CA GLU A 72 -2.07 -15.95 -14.30
C GLU A 72 -2.84 -16.27 -15.59
N ARG A 73 -3.11 -15.25 -16.41
CA ARG A 73 -3.81 -15.45 -17.69
C ARG A 73 -2.96 -16.26 -18.67
N LEU A 74 -1.64 -16.07 -18.65
CA LEU A 74 -0.72 -16.91 -19.43
C LEU A 74 -0.71 -18.36 -18.91
N LYS A 75 -0.64 -18.59 -17.60
CA LYS A 75 -0.71 -19.94 -16.98
C LYS A 75 -2.00 -20.69 -17.33
N LYS A 76 -3.13 -19.97 -17.43
CA LYS A 76 -4.41 -20.59 -17.87
C LYS A 76 -4.35 -21.09 -19.32
N LYS A 77 -3.56 -20.44 -20.17
CA LYS A 77 -3.37 -20.83 -21.57
C LYS A 77 -2.23 -21.83 -21.74
N GLU A 78 -1.23 -21.78 -20.89
CA GLU A 78 -0.06 -22.64 -20.90
C GLU A 78 0.22 -23.20 -19.50
N PRO A 79 -0.45 -24.31 -19.13
CA PRO A 79 -0.35 -24.89 -17.78
C PRO A 79 1.06 -25.36 -17.39
N GLY A 80 1.96 -25.54 -18.37
CA GLY A 80 3.37 -25.91 -18.16
C GLY A 80 4.33 -24.72 -17.97
N LEU A 81 3.81 -23.51 -17.86
CA LEU A 81 4.62 -22.29 -17.73
C LEU A 81 5.39 -22.28 -16.39
N THR A 82 6.72 -22.19 -16.48
CA THR A 82 7.60 -22.13 -15.31
C THR A 82 7.92 -20.67 -14.90
N GLU A 83 8.32 -20.47 -13.64
CA GLU A 83 8.73 -19.15 -13.15
C GLU A 83 9.96 -18.60 -13.90
N GLU A 84 10.87 -19.48 -14.32
CA GLU A 84 12.07 -19.11 -15.06
C GLU A 84 11.73 -18.49 -16.42
N GLN A 85 10.71 -19.01 -17.09
CA GLN A 85 10.28 -18.52 -18.41
C GLN A 85 9.73 -17.11 -18.36
N VAL A 86 9.15 -16.69 -17.24
CA VAL A 86 8.56 -15.36 -17.02
C VAL A 86 9.34 -14.53 -16.00
N GLN A 87 10.59 -14.87 -15.73
CA GLN A 87 11.39 -14.18 -14.72
C GLN A 87 11.54 -12.67 -14.94
N PHE A 88 11.42 -12.19 -16.19
CA PHE A 88 11.47 -10.76 -16.52
C PHE A 88 10.10 -10.14 -16.81
N PHE A 89 9.03 -10.75 -16.27
CA PHE A 89 7.70 -10.19 -16.25
C PHE A 89 7.44 -9.58 -14.88
N GLY A 90 7.26 -8.28 -14.78
CA GLY A 90 7.13 -7.61 -13.50
C GLY A 90 7.14 -6.08 -13.59
N THR A 91 7.28 -5.44 -12.42
CA THR A 91 7.51 -3.99 -12.38
C THR A 91 8.93 -3.65 -12.82
N PHE A 92 9.16 -2.39 -13.23
CA PHE A 92 10.50 -1.92 -13.59
C PHE A 92 11.56 -2.25 -12.53
N HIS A 93 11.23 -2.03 -11.26
CA HIS A 93 12.14 -2.28 -10.14
C HIS A 93 12.39 -3.78 -9.93
N SER A 94 11.35 -4.62 -10.01
CA SER A 94 11.50 -6.07 -9.83
C SER A 94 12.31 -6.70 -10.97
N VAL A 95 12.13 -6.23 -12.20
CA VAL A 95 12.93 -6.69 -13.35
C VAL A 95 14.37 -6.21 -13.23
N ALA A 96 14.60 -4.93 -12.88
CA ALA A 96 15.95 -4.39 -12.65
C ALA A 96 16.68 -5.16 -11.54
N MET A 97 16.00 -5.46 -10.42
CA MET A 97 16.56 -6.27 -9.32
C MET A 97 17.01 -7.65 -9.79
N ARG A 98 16.16 -8.37 -10.56
CA ARG A 98 16.50 -9.71 -11.06
C ARG A 98 17.68 -9.68 -12.04
N MET A 99 17.72 -8.68 -12.94
CA MET A 99 18.85 -8.46 -13.85
C MET A 99 20.15 -8.16 -13.09
N LEU A 100 20.09 -7.30 -12.09
CA LEU A 100 21.21 -6.99 -11.20
C LEU A 100 21.75 -8.24 -10.50
N LYS A 101 20.87 -8.99 -9.83
CA LYS A 101 21.27 -10.23 -9.14
C LYS A 101 21.92 -11.22 -10.07
N ASN A 102 21.33 -11.48 -11.23
CA ASN A 102 21.88 -12.41 -12.21
C ASN A 102 23.28 -11.99 -12.65
N THR A 103 23.48 -10.68 -12.93
CA THR A 103 24.80 -10.18 -13.35
C THR A 103 25.84 -10.24 -12.25
N LEU A 104 25.46 -9.87 -11.02
CA LEU A 104 26.36 -9.90 -9.88
C LEU A 104 26.72 -11.33 -9.47
N LEU A 105 25.81 -12.29 -9.59
CA LEU A 105 26.08 -13.73 -9.37
C LEU A 105 27.02 -14.29 -10.43
N GLN A 106 26.85 -13.92 -11.70
CA GLN A 106 27.77 -14.32 -12.77
C GLN A 106 29.18 -13.76 -12.52
N ALA A 107 29.29 -12.47 -12.16
CA ALA A 107 30.57 -11.85 -11.83
C ALA A 107 31.23 -12.51 -10.62
N LYS A 108 30.46 -12.94 -9.59
CA LYS A 108 30.98 -13.70 -8.44
C LYS A 108 31.49 -15.07 -8.86
N ALA A 109 30.81 -15.76 -9.78
CA ALA A 109 31.25 -17.05 -10.28
C ALA A 109 32.52 -16.95 -11.14
N GLU A 110 32.63 -15.93 -11.99
CA GLU A 110 33.83 -15.69 -12.83
C GLU A 110 35.05 -15.25 -12.00
N ASN A 111 34.86 -14.51 -10.91
CA ASN A 111 35.94 -14.06 -10.01
C ASN A 111 36.24 -15.03 -8.87
N GLY A 112 35.44 -16.08 -8.67
CA GLY A 112 35.57 -17.04 -7.57
C GLY A 112 36.86 -17.86 -7.55
N GLU A 113 37.59 -17.94 -8.66
CA GLU A 113 38.92 -18.56 -8.74
C GLU A 113 40.05 -17.65 -8.23
N ILE A 114 39.83 -16.35 -8.03
CA ILE A 114 40.89 -15.37 -7.67
C ILE A 114 40.76 -14.88 -6.23
N ALA A 115 39.66 -15.13 -5.52
CA ALA A 115 39.31 -14.46 -4.27
C ALA A 115 39.92 -15.10 -2.98
N HIS A 116 40.76 -16.14 -3.05
CA HIS A 116 41.36 -16.77 -1.86
C HIS A 116 42.61 -16.08 -1.29
N THR A 117 42.96 -14.86 -1.76
CA THR A 117 44.28 -14.24 -1.38
C THR A 117 44.20 -12.81 -0.87
N VAL A 118 43.04 -12.24 -0.51
CA VAL A 118 43.00 -10.88 0.08
C VAL A 118 42.09 -10.83 1.30
N GLU A 119 42.52 -11.45 2.39
CA GLU A 119 42.14 -11.06 3.74
C GLU A 119 43.02 -9.86 4.14
N ASN A 120 42.42 -8.73 4.40
CA ASN A 120 42.93 -7.45 4.91
C ASN A 120 42.94 -6.30 3.89
N SER A 121 41.78 -5.74 3.61
CA SER A 121 41.74 -4.32 3.29
C SER A 121 40.47 -3.68 3.83
N SER A 122 40.62 -2.65 4.65
CA SER A 122 39.62 -1.73 5.15
C SER A 122 39.03 -0.83 4.02
N MET A 123 38.96 -1.33 2.79
CA MET A 123 38.39 -0.62 1.65
C MET A 123 36.88 -0.86 1.61
N VAL A 124 36.11 0.23 1.65
CA VAL A 124 34.67 0.23 1.34
C VAL A 124 34.48 -0.44 -0.02
N PRO A 125 33.59 -1.44 -0.16
CA PRO A 125 33.32 -2.05 -1.45
C PRO A 125 32.98 -0.98 -2.49
N GLU A 126 33.69 -0.97 -3.62
CA GLU A 126 33.41 -0.03 -4.69
C GLU A 126 32.07 -0.33 -5.41
N GLU A 127 31.62 -1.59 -5.30
CA GLU A 127 30.39 -2.06 -5.95
C GLU A 127 29.50 -2.84 -4.98
N TRP A 128 28.19 -2.87 -5.22
CA TRP A 128 27.24 -3.73 -4.49
C TRP A 128 27.50 -5.21 -4.80
N THR A 129 27.19 -6.08 -3.86
CA THR A 129 27.23 -7.54 -4.05
C THR A 129 25.85 -8.09 -4.41
N SER A 130 25.76 -9.36 -4.81
CA SER A 130 24.47 -10.03 -5.08
C SER A 130 23.56 -10.17 -3.86
N GLU A 131 24.12 -9.96 -2.67
CA GLU A 131 23.44 -10.08 -1.38
C GLU A 131 22.90 -8.74 -0.87
N PHE A 132 22.63 -7.79 -1.75
CA PHE A 132 22.10 -6.48 -1.36
C PHE A 132 20.67 -6.57 -0.79
N GLU A 133 20.40 -5.65 0.13
CA GLU A 133 19.07 -5.42 0.70
C GLU A 133 18.42 -4.18 0.09
N ILE A 134 17.09 -4.26 -0.12
CA ILE A 134 16.32 -3.13 -0.61
C ILE A 134 15.79 -2.34 0.58
N ILE A 135 16.11 -1.05 0.62
CA ILE A 135 15.61 -0.12 1.62
C ILE A 135 14.49 0.75 1.05
N ASP A 136 13.49 0.99 1.88
CA ASP A 136 12.39 1.88 1.54
C ASP A 136 12.77 3.38 1.73
N PRO A 137 11.95 4.32 1.24
CA PRO A 137 12.25 5.74 1.35
C PRO A 137 12.32 6.29 2.78
N ASP A 138 11.69 5.63 3.78
CA ASP A 138 11.78 6.07 5.18
C ASP A 138 13.13 5.68 5.78
N GLU A 139 13.61 4.50 5.45
CA GLU A 139 14.93 4.02 5.85
C GLU A 139 16.06 4.80 5.18
N GLU A 140 15.91 5.11 3.90
CA GLU A 140 16.86 5.99 3.22
C GLU A 140 16.89 7.38 3.88
N GLN A 141 15.74 7.90 4.36
CA GLN A 141 15.68 9.13 5.13
C GLN A 141 16.38 9.01 6.47
N GLU A 142 16.20 7.91 7.20
CA GLU A 142 16.88 7.67 8.48
C GLU A 142 18.40 7.66 8.31
N LEU A 143 18.91 6.92 7.33
CA LEU A 143 20.33 6.90 6.98
C LEU A 143 20.84 8.29 6.61
N ALA A 144 20.07 9.03 5.82
CA ALA A 144 20.39 10.41 5.44
C ALA A 144 20.46 11.34 6.66
N LEU A 145 19.55 11.21 7.63
CA LEU A 145 19.55 12.01 8.88
C LEU A 145 20.77 11.70 9.73
N CYS A 146 21.22 10.46 9.80
CA CYS A 146 22.42 10.07 10.49
C CYS A 146 23.66 10.71 9.86
N LEU A 147 23.79 10.64 8.55
CA LEU A 147 24.91 11.28 7.83
C LEU A 147 24.89 12.81 7.98
N ILE A 148 23.72 13.44 7.97
CA ILE A 148 23.59 14.88 8.25
C ILE A 148 24.12 15.23 9.64
N ALA A 149 23.87 14.39 10.64
CA ALA A 149 24.36 14.60 12.00
C ALA A 149 25.88 14.31 12.09
N GLU A 150 26.36 13.23 11.53
CA GLU A 150 27.76 12.82 11.53
C GLU A 150 28.67 13.85 10.86
N TYR A 151 28.31 14.29 9.66
CA TYR A 151 29.08 15.26 8.89
C TYR A 151 28.69 16.71 9.16
N SER A 152 27.82 16.95 10.17
CA SER A 152 27.35 18.30 10.56
C SER A 152 26.82 19.14 9.38
N LEU A 153 26.14 18.51 8.42
CA LEU A 153 25.63 19.19 7.23
C LEU A 153 24.47 20.15 7.55
N LYS A 154 24.51 21.33 6.94
CA LYS A 154 23.48 22.35 7.09
C LYS A 154 22.35 22.14 6.08
N VAL A 155 21.46 21.18 6.35
CA VAL A 155 20.30 20.87 5.52
C VAL A 155 19.04 21.43 6.17
N LYS A 156 18.25 22.22 5.40
CA LYS A 156 16.99 22.84 5.83
C LYS A 156 15.81 21.87 5.65
N TYR A 157 14.71 22.12 6.38
CA TYR A 157 13.45 21.36 6.26
C TYR A 157 13.64 19.83 6.36
N LYS A 158 14.33 19.38 7.42
CA LYS A 158 14.57 17.96 7.67
C LYS A 158 13.29 17.13 7.81
N ASN A 159 12.20 17.72 8.27
CA ASN A 159 10.87 17.11 8.33
C ASN A 159 10.27 16.79 6.95
N ARG A 160 10.86 17.30 5.88
CA ARG A 160 10.48 17.01 4.47
C ARG A 160 11.62 16.36 3.69
N LEU A 161 12.61 15.79 4.40
CA LEU A 161 13.84 15.30 3.77
C LEU A 161 13.55 14.22 2.73
N LYS A 162 12.72 13.25 3.03
CA LYS A 162 12.26 12.18 2.10
C LYS A 162 11.83 12.78 0.74
N LYS A 163 10.88 13.69 0.78
CA LYS A 163 10.37 14.37 -0.44
C LYS A 163 11.45 15.21 -1.13
N ARG A 164 12.36 15.82 -0.38
CA ARG A 164 13.45 16.62 -0.93
C ARG A 164 14.51 15.77 -1.61
N LEU A 165 14.87 14.63 -1.02
CA LEU A 165 15.80 13.68 -1.62
C LEU A 165 15.31 13.25 -3.01
N GLU A 166 14.06 12.87 -3.12
CA GLU A 166 13.45 12.47 -4.39
C GLU A 166 13.37 13.62 -5.41
N GLN A 167 12.80 14.77 -5.00
CA GLN A 167 12.52 15.87 -5.93
C GLN A 167 13.76 16.65 -6.40
N GLU A 168 14.81 16.72 -5.57
CA GLU A 168 16.02 17.50 -5.90
C GLU A 168 17.12 16.63 -6.54
N TYR A 169 17.02 15.29 -6.45
CA TYR A 169 18.00 14.38 -7.04
C TYR A 169 18.23 14.54 -8.56
N PRO A 170 17.18 14.72 -9.39
CA PRO A 170 17.35 15.00 -10.82
C PRO A 170 18.15 16.26 -11.11
N ASN A 171 18.01 17.28 -10.26
CA ASN A 171 18.77 18.53 -10.37
C ASN A 171 20.25 18.31 -10.04
N TYR A 172 20.54 17.51 -9.02
CA TYR A 172 21.90 17.09 -8.68
C TYR A 172 22.55 16.30 -9.83
N LYS A 173 21.83 15.32 -10.39
CA LYS A 173 22.31 14.54 -11.56
C LYS A 173 22.56 15.39 -12.80
N ALA A 174 21.77 16.45 -12.98
CA ALA A 174 21.96 17.41 -14.06
C ALA A 174 23.13 18.39 -13.84
N GLY A 175 23.94 18.20 -12.78
CA GLY A 175 25.11 19.00 -12.47
C GLY A 175 24.82 20.39 -11.90
N LYS A 176 23.60 20.65 -11.38
CA LYS A 176 23.35 21.91 -10.65
C LYS A 176 24.19 21.95 -9.39
N VAL A 177 24.74 23.12 -9.09
CA VAL A 177 25.69 23.31 -8.00
C VAL A 177 25.01 23.46 -6.63
N THR A 178 23.75 23.91 -6.59
CA THR A 178 23.03 24.23 -5.35
C THR A 178 21.62 23.67 -5.36
N SER A 179 21.17 23.20 -4.18
CA SER A 179 19.78 22.79 -3.93
C SER A 179 18.81 23.95 -4.09
N ARG A 180 17.50 23.65 -4.21
CA ARG A 180 16.40 24.63 -4.24
C ARG A 180 16.44 25.63 -3.09
N TYR A 181 16.87 25.17 -1.91
CA TYR A 181 16.92 26.01 -0.69
C TYR A 181 18.30 26.58 -0.39
N LYS A 182 19.26 26.47 -1.33
CA LYS A 182 20.64 26.94 -1.17
C LYS A 182 21.26 26.43 0.14
N ASP A 183 21.21 25.12 0.35
CA ASP A 183 21.76 24.39 1.49
C ASP A 183 22.66 23.25 1.02
N GLU A 184 23.20 22.47 1.96
CA GLU A 184 24.20 21.44 1.66
C GLU A 184 23.60 20.07 1.25
N LEU A 185 22.32 20.02 0.83
CA LEU A 185 21.69 18.77 0.42
C LEU A 185 22.49 18.03 -0.68
N PHE A 186 23.06 18.75 -1.63
CA PHE A 186 23.82 18.14 -2.72
C PHE A 186 25.13 17.49 -2.27
N ARG A 187 25.68 17.89 -1.11
CA ARG A 187 26.82 17.21 -0.47
C ARG A 187 26.41 15.88 0.18
N LEU A 188 25.14 15.72 0.51
CA LEU A 188 24.62 14.50 1.14
C LEU A 188 24.56 13.33 0.14
N TYR A 189 24.18 13.56 -1.13
CA TYR A 189 24.01 12.46 -2.11
C TYR A 189 25.22 11.54 -2.28
N PRO A 190 26.45 12.05 -2.49
CA PRO A 190 27.61 11.17 -2.61
C PRO A 190 27.93 10.42 -1.30
N LEU A 191 27.70 11.06 -0.14
CA LEU A 191 27.88 10.41 1.16
C LEU A 191 26.87 9.28 1.36
N LEU A 192 25.59 9.56 1.04
CA LEU A 192 24.51 8.59 1.12
C LEU A 192 24.76 7.39 0.19
N LYS A 193 25.18 7.65 -1.04
CA LYS A 193 25.52 6.57 -1.99
C LYS A 193 26.69 5.73 -1.51
N LYS A 194 27.71 6.36 -0.91
CA LYS A 194 28.87 5.66 -0.32
C LYS A 194 28.45 4.78 0.84
N GLU A 195 27.62 5.29 1.76
CA GLU A 195 27.18 4.53 2.94
C GLU A 195 26.26 3.38 2.53
N LYS A 196 25.32 3.60 1.60
CA LYS A 196 24.49 2.54 1.04
C LYS A 196 25.32 1.41 0.42
N LYS A 197 26.39 1.73 -0.32
CA LYS A 197 27.31 0.71 -0.87
C LYS A 197 28.05 -0.05 0.22
N LYS A 198 28.53 0.65 1.25
CA LYS A 198 29.24 0.04 2.39
C LYS A 198 28.34 -0.95 3.13
N GLU A 199 27.08 -0.59 3.35
CA GLU A 199 26.08 -1.43 4.01
C GLU A 199 25.38 -2.42 3.06
N ASN A 200 25.78 -2.46 1.78
CA ASN A 200 25.17 -3.26 0.72
C ASN A 200 23.65 -3.08 0.60
N LYS A 201 23.17 -1.85 0.77
CA LYS A 201 21.77 -1.44 0.73
C LYS A 201 21.46 -0.66 -0.54
N MET A 202 20.36 -0.94 -1.21
CA MET A 202 19.90 -0.23 -2.42
C MET A 202 18.52 0.40 -2.19
N SER A 203 18.37 1.66 -2.55
CA SER A 203 17.05 2.26 -2.73
C SER A 203 16.44 1.88 -4.09
N PHE A 204 15.15 2.14 -4.28
CA PHE A 204 14.49 1.93 -5.58
C PHE A 204 15.18 2.68 -6.72
N SER A 205 15.68 3.89 -6.45
CA SER A 205 16.43 4.67 -7.44
C SER A 205 17.76 4.00 -7.80
N ASP A 206 18.47 3.43 -6.82
CA ASP A 206 19.73 2.73 -7.08
C ASP A 206 19.53 1.49 -7.96
N LEU A 207 18.44 0.73 -7.77
CA LEU A 207 18.13 -0.45 -8.59
C LEU A 207 18.05 -0.09 -10.07
N LEU A 208 17.31 0.98 -10.42
CA LEU A 208 17.16 1.43 -11.79
C LEU A 208 18.47 2.02 -12.34
N GLU A 209 19.21 2.79 -11.54
CA GLU A 209 20.49 3.38 -11.97
C GLU A 209 21.55 2.32 -12.25
N GLU A 210 21.74 1.37 -11.33
CA GLU A 210 22.73 0.32 -11.51
C GLU A 210 22.33 -0.68 -12.60
N GLY A 211 21.02 -1.02 -12.70
CA GLY A 211 20.48 -1.79 -13.81
C GLY A 211 20.77 -1.11 -15.16
N THR A 212 20.51 0.20 -15.25
CA THR A 212 20.82 1.00 -16.43
C THR A 212 22.31 1.02 -16.74
N ARG A 213 23.17 1.15 -15.72
CA ARG A 213 24.63 1.16 -15.87
C ARG A 213 25.15 -0.17 -16.43
N LEU A 214 24.70 -1.29 -15.87
CA LEU A 214 25.13 -2.63 -16.31
C LEU A 214 24.66 -2.95 -17.73
N LEU A 215 23.44 -2.57 -18.09
CA LEU A 215 22.92 -2.70 -19.45
C LEU A 215 23.75 -1.91 -20.47
N LYS A 216 24.15 -0.67 -20.14
CA LYS A 216 25.03 0.16 -20.99
C LYS A 216 26.43 -0.42 -21.13
N MET A 217 26.93 -1.15 -20.13
CA MET A 217 28.20 -1.86 -20.18
C MET A 217 28.15 -3.17 -20.99
N GLY A 218 26.96 -3.57 -21.48
CA GLY A 218 26.80 -4.81 -22.25
C GLY A 218 26.91 -6.09 -21.43
N LYS A 219 26.80 -6.01 -20.10
CA LYS A 219 26.94 -7.16 -19.20
C LYS A 219 25.71 -8.07 -19.13
N ASN A 220 24.58 -7.67 -19.74
CA ASN A 220 23.36 -8.46 -19.78
C ASN A 220 22.95 -8.80 -21.21
N SER A 221 22.37 -9.98 -21.42
CA SER A 221 21.73 -10.31 -22.70
C SER A 221 20.51 -9.41 -22.90
N ARG A 222 20.35 -8.88 -24.11
CA ARG A 222 19.22 -8.03 -24.45
C ARG A 222 18.03 -8.86 -24.88
N PRO A 223 16.79 -8.44 -24.52
CA PRO A 223 15.59 -9.12 -24.98
C PRO A 223 15.36 -8.91 -26.47
N GLU A 224 14.62 -9.81 -27.09
CA GLU A 224 14.10 -9.62 -28.44
C GLU A 224 12.90 -8.67 -28.45
N TRP A 225 12.06 -8.73 -27.42
CA TRP A 225 10.90 -7.86 -27.24
C TRP A 225 10.82 -7.26 -25.86
N ILE A 226 10.48 -5.98 -25.81
CA ILE A 226 10.08 -5.28 -24.59
C ILE A 226 8.61 -4.90 -24.73
N ILE A 227 7.80 -5.32 -23.77
CA ILE A 227 6.37 -5.04 -23.72
C ILE A 227 6.12 -4.21 -22.47
N VAL A 228 5.50 -3.02 -22.64
CA VAL A 228 5.29 -2.07 -21.53
C VAL A 228 3.82 -1.77 -21.38
N ASP A 229 3.27 -2.01 -20.18
CA ASP A 229 1.91 -1.64 -19.81
C ASP A 229 1.90 -0.30 -19.06
N GLU A 230 0.80 0.46 -19.17
CA GLU A 230 0.55 1.76 -18.52
C GLU A 230 1.74 2.73 -18.68
N VAL A 231 2.31 2.80 -19.87
CA VAL A 231 3.54 3.54 -20.17
C VAL A 231 3.47 5.03 -19.81
N GLN A 232 2.28 5.62 -19.75
CA GLN A 232 2.09 7.02 -19.38
C GLN A 232 2.42 7.31 -17.90
N ASP A 233 2.47 6.30 -17.05
CA ASP A 233 2.80 6.45 -15.62
C ASP A 233 4.29 6.33 -15.33
N SER A 234 5.10 6.02 -16.34
CA SER A 234 6.55 5.88 -16.19
C SER A 234 7.21 7.22 -15.84
N ASP A 235 8.29 7.14 -15.06
CA ASP A 235 9.15 8.27 -14.73
C ASP A 235 10.40 8.33 -15.64
N ARG A 236 11.23 9.34 -15.43
CA ARG A 236 12.46 9.54 -16.22
C ARG A 236 13.48 8.41 -16.01
N SER A 237 13.62 7.90 -14.79
CA SER A 237 14.58 6.81 -14.50
C SER A 237 14.17 5.51 -15.17
N GLN A 238 12.86 5.24 -15.20
CA GLN A 238 12.28 4.12 -15.91
C GLN A 238 12.47 4.24 -17.44
N LEU A 239 12.35 5.45 -17.99
CA LEU A 239 12.65 5.71 -19.39
C LEU A 239 14.13 5.45 -19.69
N GLU A 240 15.05 5.95 -18.84
CA GLU A 240 16.50 5.73 -19.02
C GLU A 240 16.86 4.23 -18.95
N PHE A 241 16.18 3.47 -18.09
CA PHE A 241 16.30 2.01 -18.00
C PHE A 241 15.79 1.33 -19.27
N LEU A 242 14.61 1.73 -19.77
CA LEU A 242 14.02 1.22 -21.00
C LEU A 242 14.92 1.48 -22.21
N GLU A 243 15.50 2.69 -22.32
CA GLU A 243 16.47 3.04 -23.37
C GLU A 243 17.73 2.15 -23.31
N ALA A 244 18.22 1.89 -22.10
CA ALA A 244 19.38 1.03 -21.92
C ALA A 244 19.07 -0.45 -22.24
N LEU A 245 17.84 -0.89 -21.94
CA LEU A 245 17.37 -2.25 -22.21
C LEU A 245 17.20 -2.52 -23.71
N LYS A 246 16.77 -1.50 -24.47
CA LYS A 246 16.61 -1.60 -25.93
C LYS A 246 17.95 -1.72 -26.63
N GLY A 247 18.20 -2.89 -27.22
CA GLY A 247 19.30 -3.13 -28.14
C GLY A 247 18.95 -2.74 -29.59
N PRO A 248 19.92 -2.85 -30.52
CA PRO A 248 19.68 -2.60 -31.92
C PRO A 248 18.56 -3.45 -32.55
N GLU A 249 18.51 -4.73 -32.17
CA GLU A 249 17.53 -5.72 -32.67
C GLU A 249 16.30 -5.85 -31.77
N THR A 250 16.29 -5.20 -30.60
CA THR A 250 15.17 -5.26 -29.65
C THR A 250 13.99 -4.46 -30.15
N LYS A 251 12.80 -5.05 -30.19
CA LYS A 251 11.55 -4.38 -30.53
C LYS A 251 10.79 -3.95 -29.29
N ILE A 252 10.04 -2.85 -29.37
CA ILE A 252 9.23 -2.31 -28.27
C ILE A 252 7.76 -2.27 -28.67
N PHE A 253 6.91 -2.81 -27.79
CA PHE A 253 5.47 -2.66 -27.83
C PHE A 253 5.00 -2.03 -26.51
N ALA A 254 4.52 -0.80 -26.55
CA ALA A 254 4.08 -0.06 -25.38
C ALA A 254 2.58 0.27 -25.47
N VAL A 255 1.86 0.07 -24.38
CA VAL A 255 0.42 0.37 -24.27
C VAL A 255 0.21 1.41 -23.18
N GLY A 256 -0.65 2.39 -23.44
CA GLY A 256 -0.97 3.40 -22.44
C GLY A 256 -2.13 4.31 -22.84
N ASP A 257 -2.59 5.12 -21.89
CA ASP A 257 -3.64 6.12 -22.08
C ASP A 257 -3.16 7.48 -21.56
N PRO A 258 -2.83 8.44 -22.42
CA PRO A 258 -2.36 9.76 -21.99
C PRO A 258 -3.40 10.57 -21.20
N ASN A 259 -4.70 10.19 -21.26
CA ASN A 259 -5.76 10.80 -20.46
C ASN A 259 -5.83 10.24 -19.02
N GLN A 260 -5.07 9.20 -18.69
CA GLN A 260 -5.04 8.58 -17.36
C GLN A 260 -3.75 8.90 -16.57
N VAL A 261 -3.04 9.96 -16.91
CA VAL A 261 -1.87 10.44 -16.14
C VAL A 261 -2.33 11.16 -14.87
N ILE A 262 -2.31 10.47 -13.72
CA ILE A 262 -2.79 10.98 -12.43
C ILE A 262 -1.77 10.85 -11.30
N TYR A 263 -0.49 10.55 -11.62
CA TYR A 263 0.59 10.37 -10.65
C TYR A 263 1.74 11.38 -10.83
N SER A 264 1.45 12.58 -11.33
CA SER A 264 2.47 13.63 -11.53
C SER A 264 3.20 14.02 -10.25
N PHE A 265 2.53 13.87 -9.10
CA PHE A 265 3.15 14.09 -7.79
C PHE A 265 4.26 13.08 -7.43
N ARG A 266 4.34 11.93 -8.14
CA ARG A 266 5.43 10.94 -8.04
C ARG A 266 6.58 11.20 -8.99
N GLY A 267 6.62 12.36 -9.68
CA GLY A 267 7.67 12.72 -10.62
C GLY A 267 7.44 12.20 -12.06
N THR A 268 6.26 11.62 -12.35
CA THR A 268 5.90 11.27 -13.73
C THR A 268 5.86 12.54 -14.57
N THR A 269 6.45 12.49 -15.75
CA THR A 269 6.42 13.61 -16.70
C THR A 269 5.10 13.56 -17.46
N GLN A 270 4.33 14.62 -17.47
CA GLN A 270 3.01 14.68 -18.14
C GLN A 270 2.99 14.22 -19.60
N ASN A 271 4.16 14.11 -20.23
CA ASN A 271 4.31 13.78 -21.62
C ASN A 271 5.07 12.47 -21.86
N MET A 272 5.12 11.54 -20.89
CA MET A 272 5.93 10.31 -21.05
C MET A 272 5.53 9.50 -22.29
N PHE A 273 4.22 9.38 -22.56
CA PHE A 273 3.71 8.73 -23.75
C PHE A 273 4.31 9.33 -25.04
N PHE A 274 4.29 10.65 -25.16
CA PHE A 274 4.84 11.35 -26.33
C PHE A 274 6.37 11.36 -26.35
N LEU A 275 7.03 11.39 -25.20
CA LEU A 275 8.48 11.27 -25.13
C LEU A 275 8.95 9.92 -25.66
N LEU A 276 8.32 8.83 -25.26
CA LEU A 276 8.61 7.48 -25.77
C LEU A 276 8.34 7.37 -27.26
N LYS A 277 7.18 7.86 -27.72
CA LYS A 277 6.85 7.89 -29.15
C LYS A 277 7.96 8.55 -29.96
N ASN A 278 8.38 9.75 -29.55
CA ASN A 278 9.41 10.50 -30.28
C ASN A 278 10.79 9.87 -30.14
N ARG A 279 11.14 9.38 -28.94
CA ARG A 279 12.46 8.81 -28.65
C ARG A 279 12.77 7.55 -29.45
N PHE A 280 11.76 6.68 -29.57
CA PHE A 280 11.88 5.43 -30.32
C PHE A 280 11.34 5.51 -31.74
N GLN A 281 10.86 6.70 -32.18
CA GLN A 281 10.19 6.87 -33.48
C GLN A 281 9.05 5.85 -33.67
N ALA A 282 8.30 5.62 -32.58
CA ALA A 282 7.32 4.56 -32.53
C ALA A 282 6.10 4.85 -33.41
N LYS A 283 5.64 3.83 -34.14
CA LYS A 283 4.36 3.85 -34.82
C LYS A 283 3.26 3.95 -33.78
N GLU A 284 2.37 4.94 -33.90
CA GLU A 284 1.21 5.06 -33.04
C GLU A 284 0.00 4.31 -33.61
N LEU A 285 -0.57 3.44 -32.79
CA LEU A 285 -1.85 2.78 -33.05
C LEU A 285 -2.87 3.20 -31.98
N SER A 286 -4.15 3.01 -32.25
CA SER A 286 -5.20 3.43 -31.32
C SER A 286 -6.19 2.30 -31.06
N LEU A 287 -6.67 2.20 -29.80
CA LEU A 287 -7.79 1.35 -29.42
C LEU A 287 -8.97 2.25 -29.00
N PRO A 288 -9.83 2.67 -29.95
CA PRO A 288 -10.87 3.67 -29.67
C PRO A 288 -12.12 3.10 -29.01
N VAL A 289 -12.33 1.77 -29.05
CA VAL A 289 -13.60 1.14 -28.63
C VAL A 289 -13.58 0.78 -27.16
N ASN A 290 -14.54 1.29 -26.40
CA ASN A 290 -14.74 0.94 -24.99
C ASN A 290 -15.79 -0.17 -24.85
N TYR A 291 -15.48 -1.20 -24.09
CA TYR A 291 -16.33 -2.36 -23.81
C TYR A 291 -16.84 -2.39 -22.36
N ARG A 292 -16.46 -1.39 -21.55
CA ARG A 292 -16.74 -1.38 -20.11
C ARG A 292 -18.01 -0.65 -19.76
N SER A 293 -18.06 0.63 -20.08
CA SER A 293 -19.07 1.55 -19.57
C SER A 293 -20.25 1.72 -20.51
N ASN A 294 -21.41 2.06 -19.97
CA ASN A 294 -22.59 2.38 -20.75
C ASN A 294 -22.43 3.69 -21.54
N ALA A 295 -23.34 3.93 -22.51
CA ALA A 295 -23.25 5.06 -23.42
C ALA A 295 -23.31 6.42 -22.73
N SER A 296 -24.14 6.59 -21.69
CA SER A 296 -24.27 7.87 -20.96
C SER A 296 -22.98 8.23 -20.23
N ILE A 297 -22.34 7.26 -19.56
CA ILE A 297 -21.06 7.44 -18.86
C ILE A 297 -19.95 7.79 -19.86
N LEU A 298 -19.91 7.13 -21.02
CA LEU A 298 -18.89 7.38 -22.05
C LEU A 298 -19.06 8.76 -22.68
N GLU A 299 -20.29 9.18 -22.99
CA GLU A 299 -20.52 10.50 -23.55
C GLU A 299 -20.14 11.61 -22.54
N ALA A 300 -20.44 11.41 -21.26
CA ALA A 300 -19.97 12.29 -20.21
C ALA A 300 -18.44 12.30 -20.13
N ALA A 301 -17.79 11.13 -20.17
CA ALA A 301 -16.33 10.99 -20.10
C ALA A 301 -15.63 11.71 -21.28
N ASN A 302 -16.22 11.66 -22.48
CA ASN A 302 -15.70 12.35 -23.66
C ASN A 302 -15.53 13.88 -23.46
N ARG A 303 -16.26 14.50 -22.51
CA ARG A 303 -16.11 15.93 -22.17
C ARG A 303 -14.84 16.25 -21.38
N PHE A 304 -14.22 15.22 -20.81
CA PHE A 304 -13.00 15.36 -20.00
C PHE A 304 -11.73 14.92 -20.74
N LEU A 305 -11.84 14.45 -21.98
CA LEU A 305 -10.70 14.07 -22.79
C LEU A 305 -9.84 15.28 -23.13
N GLN A 306 -8.52 15.10 -23.08
CA GLN A 306 -7.52 16.08 -23.52
C GLN A 306 -6.79 15.62 -24.78
N PHE A 307 -6.57 14.33 -24.89
CA PHE A 307 -5.77 13.72 -25.97
C PHE A 307 -6.59 12.63 -26.67
N GLY A 308 -6.30 12.44 -27.95
CA GLY A 308 -6.92 11.40 -28.76
C GLY A 308 -8.31 11.79 -29.32
N GLY A 309 -8.90 10.84 -30.00
CA GLY A 309 -10.24 10.98 -30.54
C GLY A 309 -11.33 10.59 -29.54
N LYS A 310 -12.61 10.84 -29.90
CA LYS A 310 -13.77 10.43 -29.11
C LYS A 310 -13.74 8.93 -28.82
N ILE A 311 -14.01 8.54 -27.57
CA ILE A 311 -14.17 7.14 -27.18
C ILE A 311 -15.44 6.61 -27.81
N GLN A 312 -15.34 5.49 -28.51
CA GLN A 312 -16.47 4.81 -29.14
C GLN A 312 -17.00 3.76 -28.16
N GLY A 313 -18.29 3.81 -27.84
CA GLY A 313 -18.93 2.80 -27.00
C GLY A 313 -19.35 1.58 -27.80
N SER A 314 -19.20 0.39 -27.24
CA SER A 314 -19.81 -0.84 -27.75
C SER A 314 -21.25 -1.01 -27.26
N ASN A 315 -21.63 -0.35 -26.15
CA ASN A 315 -22.96 -0.39 -25.56
C ASN A 315 -23.79 0.78 -26.06
N GLU A 316 -24.99 0.48 -26.61
CA GLU A 316 -25.84 1.50 -27.24
C GLU A 316 -26.75 2.23 -26.24
N CYS A 317 -27.13 1.59 -25.14
CA CYS A 317 -28.05 2.14 -24.13
C CYS A 317 -27.36 2.22 -22.76
N GLY A 318 -27.78 3.20 -21.95
CA GLY A 318 -27.30 3.34 -20.57
C GLY A 318 -28.26 4.19 -19.74
N GLU A 319 -28.28 3.93 -18.45
CA GLU A 319 -28.97 4.80 -17.49
C GLU A 319 -28.33 6.19 -17.49
N LYS A 320 -29.12 7.20 -17.14
CA LYS A 320 -28.62 8.54 -16.92
C LYS A 320 -27.73 8.57 -15.65
N ILE A 321 -26.75 9.46 -15.64
CA ILE A 321 -25.93 9.71 -14.48
C ILE A 321 -26.77 10.43 -13.42
N GLN A 322 -26.87 9.85 -12.24
CA GLN A 322 -27.66 10.44 -11.16
C GLN A 322 -26.85 11.53 -10.44
N ILE A 323 -27.46 12.68 -10.25
CA ILE A 323 -26.89 13.79 -9.46
C ILE A 323 -27.72 13.98 -8.20
N ARG A 324 -27.04 13.98 -7.06
CA ARG A 324 -27.72 14.14 -5.77
C ARG A 324 -27.11 15.24 -4.93
N ASN A 325 -27.96 16.04 -4.33
CA ASN A 325 -27.60 17.03 -3.35
C ASN A 325 -27.81 16.49 -1.93
N HIS A 326 -26.82 16.65 -1.08
CA HIS A 326 -26.92 16.40 0.35
C HIS A 326 -26.64 17.67 1.14
N TYR A 327 -27.21 17.78 2.34
CA TYR A 327 -26.92 18.93 3.19
C TYR A 327 -25.44 18.92 3.64
N ASP A 328 -24.96 17.77 4.14
CA ASP A 328 -23.60 17.59 4.64
C ASP A 328 -23.10 16.15 4.39
N PRO A 329 -21.83 15.87 4.68
CA PRO A 329 -21.24 14.53 4.53
C PRO A 329 -21.94 13.44 5.37
N PHE A 330 -22.52 13.78 6.49
CA PHE A 330 -23.23 12.82 7.34
C PHE A 330 -24.56 12.34 6.69
N GLN A 331 -25.33 13.29 6.15
CA GLN A 331 -26.55 12.95 5.41
C GLN A 331 -26.27 12.09 4.18
N GLU A 332 -25.16 12.38 3.47
CA GLU A 332 -24.72 11.56 2.35
C GLU A 332 -24.37 10.13 2.77
N ALA A 333 -23.58 9.97 3.84
CA ALA A 333 -23.17 8.65 4.34
C ALA A 333 -24.38 7.80 4.75
N MET A 334 -25.36 8.41 5.41
CA MET A 334 -26.63 7.72 5.74
C MET A 334 -27.37 7.28 4.49
N TYR A 335 -27.54 8.18 3.54
CA TYR A 335 -28.18 7.86 2.25
C TYR A 335 -27.49 6.72 1.54
N LEU A 336 -26.15 6.75 1.47
CA LEU A 336 -25.37 5.71 0.81
C LEU A 336 -25.53 4.36 1.49
N ALA A 337 -25.53 4.32 2.81
CA ALA A 337 -25.76 3.09 3.55
C ALA A 337 -27.13 2.49 3.24
N ASP A 338 -28.20 3.28 3.31
CA ASP A 338 -29.57 2.84 2.95
C ASP A 338 -29.67 2.40 1.47
N LYS A 339 -29.02 3.14 0.56
CA LYS A 339 -29.04 2.85 -0.88
C LYS A 339 -28.31 1.57 -1.21
N ILE A 340 -27.11 1.39 -0.65
CA ILE A 340 -26.29 0.18 -0.86
C ILE A 340 -26.97 -1.05 -0.28
N TRP A 341 -27.58 -0.93 0.89
CA TRP A 341 -28.37 -2.01 1.48
C TRP A 341 -29.55 -2.39 0.56
N THR A 342 -30.26 -1.40 0.01
CA THR A 342 -31.36 -1.63 -0.94
C THR A 342 -30.88 -2.33 -2.20
N LEU A 343 -29.77 -1.88 -2.80
CA LEU A 343 -29.17 -2.51 -3.98
C LEU A 343 -28.78 -3.97 -3.72
N HIS A 344 -28.30 -4.27 -2.51
CA HIS A 344 -27.99 -5.64 -2.12
C HIS A 344 -29.27 -6.50 -2.01
N GLN A 345 -30.34 -5.96 -1.44
CA GLN A 345 -31.63 -6.66 -1.40
C GLN A 345 -32.22 -6.91 -2.80
N GLU A 346 -31.91 -6.05 -3.77
CA GLU A 346 -32.25 -6.19 -5.18
C GLU A 346 -31.36 -7.20 -5.93
N GLY A 347 -30.39 -7.82 -5.24
CA GLY A 347 -29.53 -8.88 -5.76
C GLY A 347 -28.16 -8.43 -6.26
N LYS A 348 -27.75 -7.17 -6.03
CA LYS A 348 -26.38 -6.74 -6.32
C LYS A 348 -25.40 -7.21 -5.24
N GLU A 349 -24.26 -7.72 -5.64
CA GLU A 349 -23.21 -8.10 -4.69
C GLU A 349 -22.45 -6.86 -4.19
N TYR A 350 -22.07 -6.83 -2.92
CA TYR A 350 -21.32 -5.72 -2.32
C TYR A 350 -19.99 -5.47 -3.04
N ARG A 351 -19.33 -6.52 -3.55
CA ARG A 351 -18.08 -6.40 -4.31
C ARG A 351 -18.20 -5.64 -5.63
N ASP A 352 -19.41 -5.52 -6.18
CA ASP A 352 -19.69 -4.80 -7.43
C ASP A 352 -20.00 -3.31 -7.21
N ILE A 353 -19.97 -2.87 -5.95
CA ILE A 353 -20.28 -1.50 -5.52
C ILE A 353 -19.03 -0.83 -4.97
N ALA A 354 -18.77 0.40 -5.45
CA ALA A 354 -17.67 1.22 -4.92
C ALA A 354 -18.12 2.64 -4.61
N VAL A 355 -17.53 3.22 -3.55
CA VAL A 355 -17.68 4.63 -3.19
C VAL A 355 -16.31 5.29 -3.30
N PHE A 356 -16.22 6.29 -4.18
CA PHE A 356 -14.99 7.03 -4.44
C PHE A 356 -15.03 8.41 -3.81
N TYR A 357 -13.94 8.76 -3.19
CA TYR A 357 -13.74 10.07 -2.57
C TYR A 357 -12.38 10.67 -2.96
N ARG A 358 -12.24 11.98 -2.76
CA ARG A 358 -10.99 12.68 -3.11
C ARG A 358 -9.95 12.63 -1.99
N LEU A 359 -10.38 12.75 -0.74
CA LEU A 359 -9.52 12.80 0.43
C LEU A 359 -9.85 11.66 1.39
N GLN A 360 -8.83 11.00 1.93
CA GLN A 360 -9.00 9.84 2.81
C GLN A 360 -9.90 10.10 4.04
N LYS A 361 -9.84 11.30 4.61
CA LYS A 361 -10.69 11.68 5.74
C LYS A 361 -12.21 11.54 5.49
N GLN A 362 -12.64 11.55 4.20
CA GLN A 362 -14.05 11.34 3.85
C GLN A 362 -14.52 9.92 4.16
N ALA A 363 -13.61 8.95 4.24
CA ALA A 363 -13.94 7.57 4.57
C ALA A 363 -14.45 7.41 6.02
N GLU A 364 -13.93 8.20 6.97
CA GLU A 364 -14.23 8.02 8.39
C GLU A 364 -15.73 8.05 8.74
N ILE A 365 -16.49 8.91 8.06
CA ILE A 365 -17.94 9.01 8.27
C ILE A 365 -18.65 7.81 7.63
N LEU A 366 -18.21 7.39 6.43
CA LEU A 366 -18.74 6.22 5.74
C LEU A 366 -18.50 4.94 6.55
N GLU A 367 -17.28 4.75 7.05
CA GLU A 367 -16.90 3.60 7.88
C GLU A 367 -17.82 3.48 9.10
N LYS A 368 -18.07 4.59 9.81
CA LYS A 368 -18.97 4.60 10.96
C LYS A 368 -20.39 4.20 10.58
N MET A 369 -20.94 4.80 9.50
CA MET A 369 -22.31 4.51 9.08
C MET A 369 -22.48 3.07 8.57
N PHE A 370 -21.49 2.55 7.82
CA PHE A 370 -21.54 1.19 7.31
C PHE A 370 -21.40 0.16 8.44
N ALA A 371 -20.54 0.43 9.42
CA ALA A 371 -20.41 -0.39 10.62
C ALA A 371 -21.73 -0.42 11.44
N GLU A 372 -22.39 0.73 11.63
CA GLU A 372 -23.65 0.83 12.35
C GLU A 372 -24.80 0.07 11.66
N GLN A 373 -24.78 0.01 10.33
CA GLN A 373 -25.80 -0.70 9.53
C GLN A 373 -25.40 -2.13 9.14
N ASN A 374 -24.26 -2.63 9.65
CA ASN A 374 -23.71 -3.95 9.33
C ASN A 374 -23.50 -4.17 7.81
N ILE A 375 -23.12 -3.14 7.07
CA ILE A 375 -22.74 -3.26 5.68
C ILE A 375 -21.26 -3.65 5.61
N PRO A 376 -20.90 -4.79 5.01
CA PRO A 376 -19.51 -5.18 4.87
C PRO A 376 -18.78 -4.22 3.92
N TYR A 377 -17.69 -3.63 4.36
CA TYR A 377 -16.88 -2.72 3.56
C TYR A 377 -15.39 -3.00 3.70
N GLU A 378 -14.64 -2.46 2.77
CA GLU A 378 -13.17 -2.50 2.74
C GLU A 378 -12.65 -1.13 2.33
N VAL A 379 -11.73 -0.58 3.13
CA VAL A 379 -11.08 0.70 2.84
C VAL A 379 -9.72 0.44 2.19
N SER A 380 -9.50 1.03 1.02
CA SER A 380 -8.26 0.81 0.24
C SER A 380 -7.00 1.47 0.82
N VAL A 381 -7.04 2.00 2.02
CA VAL A 381 -5.85 2.48 2.73
C VAL A 381 -5.40 1.42 3.70
N LYS A 382 -4.27 0.82 3.39
CA LYS A 382 -3.61 -0.13 4.28
C LYS A 382 -2.96 0.64 5.43
N LYS A 383 -3.18 0.17 6.66
CA LYS A 383 -2.34 0.55 7.79
C LYS A 383 -0.94 0.02 7.47
N SER A 384 0.06 0.85 7.50
CA SER A 384 1.43 0.37 7.31
C SER A 384 1.82 -0.54 8.47
N TRP A 385 2.50 -1.67 8.20
CA TRP A 385 3.08 -2.50 9.24
C TRP A 385 3.94 -1.69 10.23
N LYS A 386 4.49 -0.54 9.79
CA LYS A 386 5.19 0.43 10.64
C LYS A 386 4.29 1.08 11.70
N ASP A 387 2.99 1.10 11.49
CA ASP A 387 2.01 1.60 12.47
C ASP A 387 1.70 0.56 13.55
N ILE A 388 2.11 -0.70 13.36
CA ILE A 388 1.98 -1.79 14.31
C ILE A 388 3.31 -1.93 15.06
N PRO A 389 3.39 -1.52 16.34
CA PRO A 389 4.67 -1.39 17.03
C PRO A 389 5.52 -2.68 17.06
N VAL A 390 4.88 -3.85 17.24
CA VAL A 390 5.59 -5.12 17.29
C VAL A 390 6.14 -5.52 15.92
N LEU A 391 5.40 -5.29 14.84
CA LEU A 391 5.87 -5.58 13.49
C LEU A 391 7.00 -4.64 13.08
N ASN A 392 6.90 -3.35 13.42
CA ASN A 392 7.95 -2.39 13.19
C ASN A 392 9.26 -2.79 13.90
N TRP A 393 9.17 -3.19 15.17
CA TRP A 393 10.32 -3.70 15.92
C TRP A 393 10.89 -4.99 15.31
N LEU A 394 10.03 -5.94 14.94
CA LEU A 394 10.44 -7.19 14.29
C LEU A 394 11.20 -6.95 12.98
N MET A 395 10.79 -5.96 12.19
CA MET A 395 11.52 -5.62 10.97
C MET A 395 12.97 -5.20 11.23
N TYR A 396 13.25 -4.45 12.31
CA TYR A 396 14.63 -4.15 12.71
C TYR A 396 15.38 -5.40 13.16
N VAL A 397 14.72 -6.34 13.86
CA VAL A 397 15.30 -7.65 14.22
C VAL A 397 15.72 -8.42 12.96
N LEU A 398 14.79 -8.58 12.02
CA LEU A 398 15.02 -9.33 10.77
C LEU A 398 16.14 -8.71 9.93
N ARG A 399 16.20 -7.39 9.84
CA ARG A 399 17.28 -6.67 9.15
C ARG A 399 18.62 -6.87 9.81
N PHE A 400 18.67 -6.76 11.13
CA PHE A 400 19.90 -7.04 11.85
C PHE A 400 20.38 -8.49 11.63
N VAL A 401 19.45 -9.44 11.57
CA VAL A 401 19.78 -10.84 11.25
C VAL A 401 20.35 -11.00 9.84
N THR A 402 19.93 -10.19 8.88
CA THR A 402 20.51 -10.23 7.52
C THR A 402 21.86 -9.53 7.42
N HIS A 403 22.08 -8.49 8.25
CA HIS A 403 23.29 -7.68 8.29
C HIS A 403 23.70 -7.34 9.73
N PRO A 404 24.45 -8.23 10.42
CA PRO A 404 24.85 -8.01 11.82
C PRO A 404 25.75 -6.79 12.06
N ASP A 405 26.33 -6.23 10.99
CA ASP A 405 27.10 -4.98 11.03
C ASP A 405 26.21 -3.72 10.99
N ASP A 406 24.90 -3.87 10.78
CA ASP A 406 23.95 -2.76 10.88
C ASP A 406 23.72 -2.37 12.35
N ILE A 407 24.65 -1.55 12.85
CA ILE A 407 24.61 -1.04 14.23
C ILE A 407 23.30 -0.28 14.50
N GLN A 408 22.71 0.38 13.51
CA GLN A 408 21.49 1.14 13.67
C GLN A 408 20.28 0.24 13.92
N ALA A 409 20.08 -0.76 13.08
CA ALA A 409 19.01 -1.73 13.28
C ALA A 409 19.13 -2.42 14.64
N GLY A 410 20.33 -2.91 14.99
CA GLY A 410 20.58 -3.52 16.28
C GLY A 410 20.32 -2.59 17.48
N MET A 411 20.68 -1.31 17.37
CA MET A 411 20.38 -0.33 18.42
C MET A 411 18.88 -0.09 18.58
N GLN A 412 18.12 0.03 17.47
CA GLN A 412 16.67 0.18 17.54
C GLN A 412 16.02 -1.01 18.26
N VAL A 413 16.48 -2.23 17.99
CA VAL A 413 16.00 -3.43 18.67
C VAL A 413 16.29 -3.37 20.18
N LEU A 414 17.55 -3.15 20.59
CA LEU A 414 17.94 -3.24 21.99
C LEU A 414 17.46 -2.06 22.85
N MET A 415 17.25 -0.89 22.26
CA MET A 415 16.79 0.31 22.94
C MET A 415 15.27 0.37 23.10
N ASP A 416 14.53 -0.44 22.38
CA ASP A 416 13.06 -0.44 22.46
C ASP A 416 12.60 -0.70 23.91
N LYS A 417 11.59 0.07 24.35
CA LYS A 417 11.12 0.05 25.73
C LYS A 417 10.11 -1.07 26.00
N ARG A 418 9.47 -1.60 24.98
CA ARG A 418 8.42 -2.62 25.10
C ARG A 418 8.95 -4.01 24.75
N PHE A 419 9.62 -4.12 23.61
CA PHE A 419 10.05 -5.40 23.05
C PHE A 419 11.55 -5.65 23.20
N GLY A 420 12.36 -4.60 23.41
CA GLY A 420 13.82 -4.68 23.55
C GLY A 420 14.30 -4.75 25.00
N ASP A 421 15.63 -4.73 25.17
CA ASP A 421 16.29 -4.77 26.48
C ASP A 421 16.23 -3.45 27.26
N LYS A 422 15.57 -2.43 26.75
CA LYS A 422 15.50 -1.08 27.34
C LYS A 422 16.90 -0.47 27.57
N CYS A 423 17.86 -0.80 26.72
CA CYS A 423 19.23 -0.35 26.84
C CYS A 423 19.37 1.16 26.56
N THR A 424 20.36 1.77 27.21
CA THR A 424 20.80 3.12 26.78
C THR A 424 21.60 3.01 25.47
N LYS A 425 21.65 4.09 24.69
CA LYS A 425 22.39 4.13 23.42
C LYS A 425 23.81 3.61 23.54
N LYS A 426 24.58 4.07 24.56
CA LYS A 426 25.97 3.62 24.81
C LYS A 426 26.05 2.13 25.09
N LYS A 427 25.08 1.57 25.86
CA LYS A 427 25.07 0.14 26.20
C LYS A 427 24.75 -0.71 24.99
N ALA A 428 23.74 -0.33 24.19
CA ALA A 428 23.39 -1.02 22.96
C ALA A 428 24.56 -1.03 21.96
N GLU A 429 25.19 0.12 21.75
CA GLU A 429 26.36 0.26 20.89
C GLU A 429 27.55 -0.59 21.37
N ASP A 430 27.80 -0.66 22.68
CA ASP A 430 28.84 -1.51 23.26
C ASP A 430 28.57 -3.01 23.10
N ILE A 431 27.31 -3.44 23.21
CA ILE A 431 26.90 -4.83 22.99
C ILE A 431 27.16 -5.23 21.53
N ILE A 432 26.71 -4.42 20.58
CA ILE A 432 26.79 -4.74 19.16
C ILE A 432 28.24 -4.70 18.67
N LYS A 433 28.96 -3.58 18.89
CA LYS A 433 30.36 -3.42 18.41
C LYS A 433 31.35 -4.41 18.99
N ASN A 434 31.12 -4.88 20.21
CA ASN A 434 31.99 -5.82 20.88
C ASN A 434 31.42 -7.24 20.95
N HIS A 435 30.36 -7.54 20.22
CA HIS A 435 29.71 -8.85 20.13
C HIS A 435 29.41 -9.51 21.48
N LYS A 436 28.91 -8.71 22.46
CA LYS A 436 28.69 -9.17 23.85
C LYS A 436 27.36 -9.91 23.99
N THR A 437 27.27 -11.13 23.45
CA THR A 437 26.06 -11.96 23.46
C THR A 437 25.59 -12.31 24.89
N GLU A 438 26.48 -12.35 25.86
CA GLU A 438 26.18 -12.62 27.27
C GLU A 438 25.41 -11.49 27.99
N LYS A 439 25.28 -10.31 27.35
CA LYS A 439 24.63 -9.13 27.95
C LYS A 439 23.20 -8.89 27.48
N SER A 440 22.75 -9.68 26.51
CA SER A 440 21.40 -9.56 25.91
C SER A 440 20.99 -10.89 25.28
N ASP A 441 19.91 -11.47 25.79
CA ASP A 441 19.35 -12.69 25.20
C ASP A 441 18.77 -12.43 23.79
N ILE A 442 18.17 -11.25 23.58
CA ILE A 442 17.66 -10.84 22.25
C ILE A 442 18.81 -10.77 21.25
N TYR A 443 19.91 -10.09 21.60
CA TYR A 443 21.09 -9.99 20.74
C TYR A 443 21.71 -11.37 20.45
N LYS A 444 21.81 -12.22 21.48
CA LYS A 444 22.27 -13.60 21.34
C LYS A 444 21.42 -14.38 20.32
N ASN A 445 20.10 -14.30 20.44
CA ASN A 445 19.19 -15.02 19.56
C ASN A 445 19.21 -14.47 18.12
N MET A 446 19.34 -13.15 17.93
CA MET A 446 19.56 -12.58 16.60
C MET A 446 20.82 -13.11 15.94
N MET A 447 21.94 -13.23 16.70
CA MET A 447 23.19 -13.80 16.18
C MET A 447 23.07 -15.29 15.89
N LEU A 448 22.27 -16.05 16.67
CA LEU A 448 21.96 -17.45 16.36
C LEU A 448 21.18 -17.57 15.05
N PHE A 449 20.15 -16.74 14.83
CA PHE A 449 19.39 -16.75 13.58
C PHE A 449 20.25 -16.42 12.35
N TYR A 450 21.24 -15.53 12.50
CA TYR A 450 22.20 -15.25 11.43
C TYR A 450 23.08 -16.44 11.07
N THR A 451 23.54 -17.20 12.07
CA THR A 451 24.46 -18.32 11.87
C THR A 451 23.76 -19.66 11.58
N GLU A 452 22.42 -19.71 11.80
CA GLU A 452 21.64 -20.94 11.68
C GLU A 452 21.50 -21.36 10.22
N LYS A 453 21.85 -22.62 9.94
CA LYS A 453 21.75 -23.22 8.60
C LYS A 453 20.37 -23.80 8.30
N GLU A 454 19.68 -24.23 9.36
CA GLU A 454 18.34 -24.78 9.24
C GLU A 454 17.29 -23.67 9.44
N VAL A 455 16.16 -23.81 8.73
CA VAL A 455 15.06 -22.85 8.87
C VAL A 455 14.24 -23.21 10.10
N LEU A 456 14.27 -22.37 11.11
CA LEU A 456 13.50 -22.49 12.34
C LEU A 456 11.98 -22.44 12.08
N SER A 457 11.16 -22.78 13.06
CA SER A 457 9.72 -22.51 13.00
C SER A 457 9.41 -21.06 13.40
N GLY A 458 8.27 -20.53 12.95
CA GLY A 458 7.83 -19.19 13.35
C GLY A 458 7.59 -19.09 14.85
N GLU A 459 7.08 -20.16 15.47
CA GLU A 459 6.87 -20.24 16.92
C GLU A 459 8.21 -20.21 17.69
N ASP A 460 9.24 -20.94 17.23
CA ASP A 460 10.56 -20.93 17.88
C ASP A 460 11.18 -19.54 17.85
N ILE A 461 11.05 -18.81 16.74
CA ILE A 461 11.54 -17.43 16.61
C ILE A 461 10.75 -16.50 17.53
N PHE A 462 9.41 -16.62 17.55
CA PHE A 462 8.53 -15.82 18.38
C PHE A 462 8.84 -15.97 19.88
N ASP A 463 9.00 -17.21 20.35
CA ASP A 463 9.32 -17.50 21.73
C ASP A 463 10.75 -17.06 22.09
N SER A 464 11.73 -17.30 21.21
CA SER A 464 13.13 -16.89 21.43
C SER A 464 13.31 -15.38 21.53
N LEU A 465 12.47 -14.59 20.85
CA LEU A 465 12.48 -13.14 20.96
C LEU A 465 11.72 -12.60 22.18
N GLY A 466 11.15 -13.46 23.03
CA GLY A 466 10.40 -13.07 24.23
C GLY A 466 9.09 -12.34 23.92
N LEU A 467 8.53 -12.53 22.73
CA LEU A 467 7.33 -11.81 22.28
C LEU A 467 6.07 -12.27 23.02
N LYS A 468 6.06 -13.51 23.52
CA LYS A 468 4.95 -14.05 24.31
C LYS A 468 4.72 -13.27 25.61
N GLU A 469 5.80 -12.88 26.27
CA GLU A 469 5.77 -12.08 27.50
C GLU A 469 5.58 -10.59 27.21
N ALA A 470 6.19 -10.09 26.13
CA ALA A 470 6.17 -8.68 25.79
C ALA A 470 4.81 -8.17 25.27
N LEU A 471 4.01 -9.03 24.62
CA LEU A 471 2.71 -8.66 24.08
C LEU A 471 1.58 -8.61 25.12
N HIS A 472 1.79 -9.09 26.36
CA HIS A 472 0.80 -9.12 27.44
C HIS A 472 -0.56 -9.77 27.07
N PRO A 473 -0.79 -11.04 27.41
CA PRO A 473 -1.98 -11.82 27.02
C PRO A 473 -3.33 -11.23 27.41
N THR A 474 -3.36 -10.28 28.33
CA THR A 474 -4.58 -9.62 28.81
C THR A 474 -4.96 -8.36 28.03
N SER A 475 -4.17 -7.91 27.07
CA SER A 475 -4.53 -6.77 26.22
C SER A 475 -5.57 -7.18 25.16
N ALA A 476 -6.52 -6.29 24.85
CA ALA A 476 -7.55 -6.56 23.84
C ALA A 476 -6.95 -6.88 22.45
N ASP A 477 -5.78 -6.31 22.16
CA ASP A 477 -5.11 -6.44 20.85
C ASP A 477 -4.12 -7.61 20.81
N TYR A 478 -3.87 -8.29 21.94
CA TYR A 478 -2.84 -9.33 22.05
C TYR A 478 -3.00 -10.45 21.01
N GLN A 479 -4.22 -10.99 20.90
CA GLN A 479 -4.47 -12.10 20.00
C GLN A 479 -4.25 -11.72 18.53
N GLN A 480 -4.62 -10.50 18.19
CA GLN A 480 -4.45 -9.97 16.84
C GLN A 480 -2.98 -9.72 16.53
N ASP A 481 -2.26 -9.00 17.40
CA ASP A 481 -0.83 -8.69 17.23
C ASP A 481 0.03 -9.97 17.18
N ALA A 482 -0.21 -10.91 18.11
CA ALA A 482 0.51 -12.18 18.16
C ALA A 482 0.26 -13.05 16.92
N LYS A 483 -0.99 -13.11 16.45
CA LYS A 483 -1.34 -13.82 15.23
C LYS A 483 -0.65 -13.22 14.01
N GLN A 484 -0.66 -11.90 13.86
CA GLN A 484 0.00 -11.22 12.74
C GLN A 484 1.50 -11.48 12.70
N VAL A 485 2.16 -11.42 13.85
CA VAL A 485 3.60 -11.71 13.96
C VAL A 485 3.89 -13.17 13.60
N LEU A 486 3.13 -14.12 14.14
CA LEU A 486 3.31 -15.54 13.84
C LEU A 486 3.04 -15.86 12.37
N ASP A 487 1.99 -15.32 11.79
CA ASP A 487 1.66 -15.50 10.37
C ASP A 487 2.80 -14.97 9.50
N PHE A 488 3.37 -13.80 9.84
CA PHE A 488 4.49 -13.21 9.12
C PHE A 488 5.77 -14.04 9.23
N LEU A 489 6.14 -14.48 10.43
CA LEU A 489 7.29 -15.36 10.64
C LEU A 489 7.14 -16.69 9.92
N ASN A 490 5.93 -17.29 9.96
CA ASN A 490 5.65 -18.54 9.26
C ASN A 490 5.76 -18.40 7.73
N GLN A 491 5.34 -17.27 7.17
CA GLN A 491 5.53 -16.98 5.74
C GLN A 491 7.02 -16.93 5.39
N ILE A 492 7.86 -16.25 6.17
CA ILE A 492 9.32 -16.20 5.97
C ILE A 492 9.92 -17.61 6.02
N CYS A 493 9.54 -18.40 7.03
CA CYS A 493 10.06 -19.75 7.21
C CYS A 493 9.64 -20.69 6.06
N THR A 494 8.39 -20.60 5.61
CA THR A 494 7.85 -21.36 4.48
C THR A 494 8.59 -20.99 3.19
N TYR A 495 8.70 -19.69 2.89
CA TYR A 495 9.44 -19.19 1.74
C TYR A 495 10.89 -19.68 1.71
N SER A 496 11.58 -19.61 2.85
CA SER A 496 12.98 -20.05 2.95
C SER A 496 13.13 -21.55 2.68
N ARG A 497 12.20 -22.38 3.18
CA ARG A 497 12.19 -23.83 2.93
C ARG A 497 11.90 -24.17 1.46
N GLU A 498 10.92 -23.51 0.86
CA GLU A 498 10.55 -23.71 -0.56
C GLU A 498 11.69 -23.36 -1.50
N LYS A 499 12.39 -22.24 -1.22
CA LYS A 499 13.55 -21.79 -2.01
C LYS A 499 14.86 -22.47 -1.61
N LYS A 500 14.86 -23.35 -0.60
CA LYS A 500 16.03 -24.08 -0.08
C LYS A 500 17.17 -23.11 0.36
N LEU A 501 16.80 -22.03 1.00
CA LEU A 501 17.73 -21.02 1.54
C LEU A 501 17.97 -21.26 3.03
N ASN A 502 19.12 -20.81 3.54
CA ASN A 502 19.36 -20.70 4.99
C ASN A 502 18.48 -19.57 5.58
N MET A 503 18.47 -19.45 6.91
CA MET A 503 17.57 -18.50 7.59
C MET A 503 17.84 -17.04 7.16
N SER A 504 19.10 -16.60 7.19
CA SER A 504 19.49 -15.22 6.86
C SER A 504 19.19 -14.86 5.40
N ASP A 505 19.58 -15.73 4.46
CA ASP A 505 19.31 -15.51 3.03
C ASP A 505 17.82 -15.55 2.73
N GLY A 506 17.06 -16.43 3.37
CA GLY A 506 15.62 -16.52 3.24
C GLY A 506 14.91 -15.25 3.73
N ILE A 507 15.30 -14.72 4.88
CA ILE A 507 14.79 -13.43 5.39
C ILE A 507 15.09 -12.32 4.39
N ARG A 508 16.34 -12.19 3.92
CA ARG A 508 16.73 -11.12 2.99
C ARG A 508 15.94 -11.18 1.68
N GLU A 509 15.83 -12.34 1.07
CA GLU A 509 15.07 -12.51 -0.17
C GLU A 509 13.59 -12.21 0.03
N PHE A 510 13.03 -12.65 1.15
CA PHE A 510 11.64 -12.38 1.50
C PHE A 510 11.39 -10.88 1.70
N LEU A 511 12.24 -10.19 2.49
CA LEU A 511 12.12 -8.75 2.74
C LEU A 511 12.28 -7.93 1.45
N ASN A 512 13.22 -8.31 0.57
CA ASN A 512 13.34 -7.71 -0.75
C ASN A 512 12.07 -7.92 -1.59
N GLY A 513 11.44 -9.09 -1.50
CA GLY A 513 10.17 -9.39 -2.14
C GLY A 513 9.02 -8.53 -1.62
N VAL A 514 8.92 -8.37 -0.31
CA VAL A 514 7.94 -7.48 0.35
C VAL A 514 8.17 -6.02 -0.04
N ALA A 515 9.41 -5.53 0.00
CA ALA A 515 9.76 -4.17 -0.40
C ALA A 515 9.37 -3.86 -1.85
N LEU A 516 9.55 -4.81 -2.75
CA LEU A 516 9.12 -4.71 -4.14
C LEU A 516 7.63 -5.02 -4.37
N GLY A 517 6.90 -5.48 -3.33
CA GLY A 517 5.52 -5.91 -3.43
C GLY A 517 5.31 -7.16 -4.30
N THR A 518 6.35 -7.97 -4.49
CA THR A 518 6.27 -9.27 -5.20
C THR A 518 5.88 -10.40 -4.26
N ILE A 519 5.98 -10.18 -2.97
CA ILE A 519 5.48 -11.03 -1.88
C ILE A 519 4.46 -10.18 -1.11
N GLU A 520 3.33 -10.79 -0.73
CA GLU A 520 2.30 -10.12 0.05
C GLU A 520 2.84 -9.73 1.43
N SER A 521 2.56 -8.51 1.83
CA SER A 521 2.91 -8.04 3.17
C SER A 521 1.99 -8.68 4.23
N PRO A 522 2.31 -8.61 5.52
CA PRO A 522 1.43 -9.11 6.60
C PRO A 522 0.01 -8.52 6.55
N GLU A 523 -0.12 -7.34 5.96
CA GLU A 523 -1.38 -6.62 5.77
C GLU A 523 -2.23 -7.23 4.65
N ASP A 524 -1.58 -7.68 3.58
CA ASP A 524 -2.24 -8.28 2.41
C ASP A 524 -2.86 -9.64 2.75
N THR A 525 -2.25 -10.37 3.69
CA THR A 525 -2.67 -11.72 4.09
C THR A 525 -4.00 -11.70 4.87
N GLN A 526 -4.27 -10.65 5.64
CA GLN A 526 -5.55 -10.48 6.34
C GLN A 526 -6.71 -10.26 5.37
N GLU A 527 -6.49 -9.45 4.32
CA GLU A 527 -7.50 -9.23 3.28
C GLU A 527 -7.86 -10.52 2.51
N SER A 528 -6.89 -11.41 2.32
CA SER A 528 -7.15 -12.67 1.63
C SER A 528 -7.95 -13.68 2.45
N ALA A 529 -7.76 -13.75 3.76
CA ALA A 529 -8.50 -14.62 4.67
C ALA A 529 -9.95 -14.16 4.89
N GLU A 530 -10.22 -12.83 4.81
CA GLU A 530 -11.55 -12.25 4.99
C GLU A 530 -12.37 -12.16 3.68
N LYS A 531 -11.78 -12.53 2.54
CA LYS A 531 -12.42 -12.47 1.21
C LYS A 531 -13.51 -13.53 0.97
N GLU A 532 -13.70 -14.48 1.86
CA GLU A 532 -14.65 -15.60 1.68
C GLU A 532 -16.07 -15.34 2.22
N GLU A 533 -16.39 -14.14 2.70
CA GLU A 533 -17.77 -13.82 3.04
C GLU A 533 -18.67 -13.77 1.80
N ALA A 534 -19.79 -14.46 1.86
CA ALA A 534 -20.78 -14.51 0.78
C ALA A 534 -21.25 -13.09 0.40
N GLY A 535 -21.01 -12.68 -0.86
CA GLY A 535 -21.40 -11.36 -1.39
C GLY A 535 -20.30 -10.29 -1.43
N GLY A 536 -19.13 -10.56 -0.83
CA GLY A 536 -17.99 -9.62 -0.86
C GLY A 536 -18.20 -8.36 -0.01
N ARG A 537 -17.38 -7.32 -0.25
CA ARG A 537 -17.38 -6.05 0.53
C ARG A 537 -17.48 -4.85 -0.39
N VAL A 538 -18.20 -3.79 0.04
CA VAL A 538 -18.23 -2.50 -0.64
C VAL A 538 -16.84 -1.86 -0.60
N LYS A 539 -16.36 -1.39 -1.75
CA LYS A 539 -15.03 -0.77 -1.84
C LYS A 539 -15.09 0.73 -1.55
N LEU A 540 -14.46 1.15 -0.46
CA LEU A 540 -14.27 2.56 -0.08
C LEU A 540 -12.85 2.99 -0.46
N MET A 541 -12.71 3.88 -1.45
CA MET A 541 -11.37 4.24 -1.93
C MET A 541 -11.26 5.65 -2.47
N THR A 542 -10.03 6.16 -2.49
CA THR A 542 -9.77 7.43 -3.19
C THR A 542 -9.87 7.24 -4.70
N LEU A 543 -10.21 8.32 -5.42
CA LEU A 543 -10.20 8.33 -6.88
C LEU A 543 -8.87 7.84 -7.47
N HIS A 544 -7.73 8.12 -6.83
CA HIS A 544 -6.43 7.61 -7.26
C HIS A 544 -6.31 6.08 -7.15
N ALA A 545 -6.82 5.52 -6.06
CA ALA A 545 -6.79 4.08 -5.83
C ALA A 545 -7.72 3.29 -6.77
N SER A 546 -8.71 3.95 -7.39
CA SER A 546 -9.65 3.31 -8.32
C SER A 546 -9.03 3.00 -9.69
N LYS A 547 -7.82 3.54 -9.99
CA LYS A 547 -7.17 3.29 -11.28
C LYS A 547 -6.89 1.80 -11.49
N GLY A 548 -7.22 1.29 -12.67
CA GLY A 548 -7.08 -0.13 -13.02
C GLY A 548 -8.26 -1.01 -12.58
N LEU A 549 -9.15 -0.51 -11.72
CA LEU A 549 -10.34 -1.25 -11.24
C LEU A 549 -11.58 -0.91 -12.07
N GLU A 550 -12.65 -1.69 -11.86
CA GLU A 550 -13.97 -1.45 -12.48
C GLU A 550 -15.08 -2.07 -11.63
N PHE A 551 -16.22 -1.40 -11.55
CA PHE A 551 -17.36 -1.79 -10.73
C PHE A 551 -18.67 -1.61 -11.49
N ASP A 552 -19.68 -2.40 -11.17
CA ASP A 552 -21.00 -2.26 -11.76
C ASP A 552 -21.64 -0.91 -11.38
N THR A 553 -21.55 -0.58 -10.09
CA THR A 553 -22.13 0.63 -9.49
C THR A 553 -21.05 1.45 -8.81
N VAL A 554 -20.96 2.74 -9.16
CA VAL A 554 -19.97 3.68 -8.58
C VAL A 554 -20.70 4.91 -8.04
N PHE A 555 -20.38 5.25 -6.81
CA PHE A 555 -20.73 6.52 -6.17
C PHE A 555 -19.49 7.41 -6.07
N ILE A 556 -19.52 8.65 -6.56
CA ILE A 556 -18.46 9.63 -6.37
C ILE A 556 -19.01 10.75 -5.49
N ILE A 557 -18.45 10.87 -4.30
CA ILE A 557 -18.95 11.77 -3.25
C ILE A 557 -18.20 13.09 -3.20
N GLY A 558 -18.89 14.13 -2.73
CA GLY A 558 -18.27 15.43 -2.46
C GLY A 558 -17.77 16.15 -3.72
N VAL A 559 -18.53 16.12 -4.82
CA VAL A 559 -18.18 16.84 -6.07
C VAL A 559 -18.42 18.35 -5.88
N ASN A 560 -17.69 18.95 -4.93
CA ASN A 560 -17.73 20.35 -4.56
C ASN A 560 -16.46 21.10 -4.98
N PRO A 561 -16.52 22.38 -5.37
CA PRO A 561 -15.32 23.18 -5.58
C PRO A 561 -14.48 23.30 -4.31
N GLY A 562 -13.19 22.99 -4.40
CA GLY A 562 -12.26 22.95 -3.26
C GLY A 562 -12.13 21.57 -2.61
N LEU A 563 -12.96 20.60 -2.99
CA LEU A 563 -12.85 19.18 -2.61
C LEU A 563 -12.62 18.28 -3.83
N LEU A 564 -13.51 18.38 -4.84
CA LEU A 564 -13.32 17.73 -6.14
C LEU A 564 -13.80 18.68 -7.25
N PRO A 565 -12.89 19.41 -7.92
CA PRO A 565 -11.44 19.41 -7.72
C PRO A 565 -10.99 20.09 -6.42
N ILE A 566 -9.81 19.70 -5.90
CA ILE A 566 -9.13 20.45 -4.84
C ILE A 566 -8.68 21.83 -5.37
N ARG A 567 -8.29 22.71 -4.46
CA ARG A 567 -7.70 24.00 -4.87
C ARG A 567 -6.34 23.77 -5.51
N CYS A 568 -6.23 24.10 -6.78
CA CYS A 568 -5.01 23.98 -7.57
C CYS A 568 -4.24 25.30 -7.57
N SER A 569 -2.91 25.21 -7.60
CA SER A 569 -2.00 26.35 -7.67
C SER A 569 -1.40 26.56 -9.07
N SER A 570 -1.62 25.62 -9.98
CA SER A 570 -1.13 25.65 -11.36
C SER A 570 -2.12 25.00 -12.31
N PHE A 571 -2.03 25.37 -13.57
CA PHE A 571 -2.80 24.74 -14.66
C PHE A 571 -2.57 23.22 -14.75
N ASP A 572 -1.33 22.77 -14.55
CA ASP A 572 -1.00 21.35 -14.58
C ASP A 572 -1.75 20.55 -13.52
N GLN A 573 -1.92 21.12 -12.31
CA GLN A 573 -2.71 20.51 -11.24
C GLN A 573 -4.21 20.48 -11.57
N GLU A 574 -4.75 21.52 -12.21
CA GLU A 574 -6.14 21.53 -12.66
C GLU A 574 -6.40 20.44 -13.69
N GLU A 575 -5.47 20.27 -14.62
CA GLU A 575 -5.56 19.23 -15.64
C GLU A 575 -5.40 17.82 -15.03
N GLU A 576 -4.59 17.65 -14.00
CA GLU A 576 -4.49 16.38 -13.28
C GLU A 576 -5.77 16.05 -12.52
N GLU A 577 -6.40 17.01 -11.84
CA GLU A 577 -7.69 16.84 -11.18
C GLU A 577 -8.81 16.50 -12.18
N ARG A 578 -8.76 17.10 -13.38
CA ARG A 578 -9.71 16.79 -14.46
C ARG A 578 -9.54 15.34 -14.94
N ARG A 579 -8.28 14.89 -15.15
CA ARG A 579 -8.00 13.49 -15.50
C ARG A 579 -8.39 12.54 -14.37
N LEU A 580 -8.19 12.95 -13.12
CA LEU A 580 -8.58 12.14 -11.97
C LEU A 580 -10.10 11.92 -11.93
N PHE A 581 -10.88 12.96 -12.20
CA PHE A 581 -12.33 12.84 -12.31
C PHE A 581 -12.73 11.95 -13.50
N PHE A 582 -12.11 12.12 -14.66
CA PHE A 582 -12.27 11.23 -15.82
C PHE A 582 -11.99 9.76 -15.47
N VAL A 583 -10.90 9.48 -14.75
CA VAL A 583 -10.59 8.12 -14.27
C VAL A 583 -11.72 7.61 -13.40
N GLY A 584 -12.21 8.39 -12.44
CA GLY A 584 -13.27 7.98 -11.51
C GLY A 584 -14.57 7.62 -12.22
N ILE A 585 -15.10 8.49 -13.08
CA ILE A 585 -16.36 8.23 -13.77
C ILE A 585 -16.29 7.02 -14.71
N THR A 586 -15.13 6.76 -15.30
CA THR A 586 -14.89 5.64 -16.21
C THR A 586 -14.64 4.29 -15.51
N ARG A 587 -14.71 4.26 -14.18
CA ARG A 587 -14.69 2.99 -13.42
C ARG A 587 -16.07 2.34 -13.38
N ALA A 588 -17.13 3.10 -13.57
CA ALA A 588 -18.49 2.58 -13.61
C ALA A 588 -18.78 1.83 -14.91
N ARG A 589 -19.42 0.67 -14.78
CA ARG A 589 -19.95 -0.10 -15.92
C ARG A 589 -21.35 0.35 -16.25
N ASN A 590 -22.27 0.27 -15.31
CA ASN A 590 -23.70 0.46 -15.55
C ASN A 590 -24.28 1.66 -14.79
N HIS A 591 -23.98 1.82 -13.52
CA HIS A 591 -24.57 2.87 -12.69
C HIS A 591 -23.51 3.83 -12.16
N LEU A 592 -23.75 5.15 -12.36
CA LEU A 592 -22.91 6.22 -11.81
C LEU A 592 -23.80 7.24 -11.10
N GLU A 593 -23.52 7.48 -9.83
CA GLU A 593 -24.12 8.53 -9.04
C GLU A 593 -23.05 9.50 -8.52
N LEU A 594 -23.30 10.80 -8.70
CA LEU A 594 -22.41 11.88 -8.27
C LEU A 594 -23.14 12.71 -7.22
N SER A 595 -22.49 13.04 -6.13
CA SER A 595 -23.10 13.82 -5.06
C SER A 595 -22.29 15.03 -4.64
N TYR A 596 -22.97 16.02 -4.09
CA TYR A 596 -22.35 17.24 -3.59
C TYR A 596 -23.08 17.75 -2.35
N TYR A 597 -22.42 18.64 -1.58
CA TYR A 597 -22.95 19.20 -0.32
C TYR A 597 -23.36 20.65 -0.48
N THR A 598 -24.43 21.06 0.22
CA THR A 598 -24.76 22.48 0.43
C THR A 598 -24.04 23.05 1.66
N ASN A 599 -23.71 22.22 2.64
CA ASN A 599 -22.94 22.59 3.83
C ASN A 599 -21.80 21.58 4.08
N PRO A 600 -20.66 21.68 3.35
CA PRO A 600 -19.58 20.73 3.45
C PRO A 600 -18.85 20.72 4.82
N GLY A 601 -19.03 21.74 5.66
CA GLY A 601 -18.39 21.82 6.98
C GLY A 601 -16.87 22.02 6.96
N GLU A 602 -16.24 22.07 5.79
CA GLU A 602 -14.78 22.18 5.64
C GLU A 602 -14.34 23.56 5.16
N PRO A 603 -13.28 24.14 5.78
CA PRO A 603 -12.72 25.41 5.34
C PRO A 603 -12.23 25.31 3.88
N GLY A 604 -12.76 26.19 3.04
CA GLY A 604 -12.32 26.30 1.65
C GLY A 604 -13.06 25.43 0.65
N VAL A 605 -13.98 24.59 1.07
CA VAL A 605 -14.92 23.87 0.22
C VAL A 605 -16.20 24.70 0.09
N LEU A 606 -16.67 24.90 -1.15
CA LEU A 606 -17.87 25.70 -1.40
C LEU A 606 -19.13 24.81 -1.37
N GLY A 607 -20.21 25.33 -0.77
CA GLY A 607 -21.51 24.67 -0.69
C GLY A 607 -22.30 24.71 -2.00
N SER A 608 -21.69 24.29 -3.09
CA SER A 608 -22.29 24.21 -4.42
C SER A 608 -21.65 23.07 -5.21
N TYR A 609 -22.29 22.65 -6.28
CA TYR A 609 -21.69 21.62 -7.15
C TYR A 609 -20.52 22.18 -7.99
N SER A 610 -19.57 21.30 -8.28
CA SER A 610 -18.37 21.58 -9.07
C SER A 610 -18.70 21.94 -10.53
N ASN A 611 -17.82 22.73 -11.15
CA ASN A 611 -17.88 22.95 -12.60
C ASN A 611 -17.78 21.65 -13.42
N TYR A 612 -17.26 20.58 -12.88
CA TYR A 612 -17.22 19.27 -13.55
C TYR A 612 -18.63 18.77 -13.88
N LEU A 613 -19.63 19.00 -13.00
CA LEU A 613 -21.01 18.63 -13.29
C LEU A 613 -21.60 19.48 -14.42
N LYS A 614 -21.18 20.76 -14.56
CA LYS A 614 -21.61 21.63 -15.68
C LYS A 614 -21.01 21.24 -17.03
N MET A 615 -19.89 20.51 -17.04
CA MET A 615 -19.26 20.04 -18.27
C MET A 615 -20.01 18.85 -18.87
N ILE A 616 -20.76 18.11 -18.06
CA ILE A 616 -21.57 16.97 -18.52
C ILE A 616 -22.86 17.50 -19.15
N PRO A 617 -23.25 17.06 -20.37
CA PRO A 617 -24.50 17.44 -21.00
C PRO A 617 -25.71 17.14 -20.11
N GLU A 618 -26.63 18.09 -20.01
CA GLU A 618 -27.79 18.00 -19.10
C GLU A 618 -28.72 16.83 -19.47
N GLU A 619 -28.82 16.48 -20.74
CA GLU A 619 -29.57 15.34 -21.24
C GLU A 619 -29.08 13.99 -20.70
N LEU A 620 -27.82 13.89 -20.27
CA LEU A 620 -27.23 12.70 -19.67
C LEU A 620 -27.43 12.63 -18.16
N LEU A 621 -27.89 13.73 -17.54
CA LEU A 621 -28.06 13.85 -16.11
C LEU A 621 -29.49 13.59 -15.67
N GLU A 622 -29.63 12.95 -14.53
CA GLU A 622 -30.88 12.83 -13.79
C GLU A 622 -30.71 13.49 -12.43
N TRP A 623 -31.22 14.70 -12.27
CA TRP A 623 -31.21 15.39 -10.99
C TRP A 623 -32.28 14.79 -10.09
N LYS A 624 -31.90 14.15 -9.02
CA LYS A 624 -32.83 13.70 -7.98
C LYS A 624 -33.19 14.92 -7.13
N GLU A 625 -34.48 15.15 -6.96
CA GLU A 625 -35.03 16.35 -6.34
C GLU A 625 -34.31 16.69 -5.03
N ILE A 626 -33.95 17.95 -4.90
CA ILE A 626 -33.52 18.53 -3.62
C ILE A 626 -34.75 18.44 -2.72
N ARG A 627 -34.72 17.63 -1.68
CA ARG A 627 -35.75 17.61 -0.65
C ARG A 627 -36.02 19.05 -0.20
N SER A 628 -37.30 19.45 -0.14
CA SER A 628 -37.68 20.78 0.29
C SER A 628 -37.06 21.12 1.65
N ASP A 629 -36.90 22.40 1.96
CA ASP A 629 -36.32 22.82 3.28
C ASP A 629 -37.18 22.33 4.46
N GLU A 630 -38.46 22.05 4.25
CA GLU A 630 -39.35 21.40 5.21
C GLU A 630 -39.02 19.92 5.42
N GLU A 631 -38.73 19.17 4.36
CA GLU A 631 -38.29 17.78 4.46
C GLU A 631 -36.88 17.67 5.09
N LYS A 632 -35.97 18.62 4.79
CA LYS A 632 -34.67 18.71 5.45
C LYS A 632 -34.82 18.95 6.96
N ARG A 633 -35.74 19.82 7.38
CA ARG A 633 -36.05 20.07 8.79
C ARG A 633 -36.75 18.89 9.47
N THR A 634 -37.60 18.19 8.75
CA THR A 634 -38.32 17.02 9.26
C THR A 634 -37.34 15.84 9.45
N ASN A 635 -36.41 15.64 8.51
CA ASN A 635 -35.36 14.64 8.65
C ASN A 635 -34.39 14.96 9.80
N LEU A 636 -34.01 16.22 9.98
CA LEU A 636 -33.15 16.62 11.11
C LEU A 636 -33.86 16.36 12.46
N LYS A 637 -35.18 16.60 12.53
CA LYS A 637 -35.99 16.28 13.71
C LYS A 637 -36.10 14.78 13.92
N GLU A 638 -36.27 14.02 12.86
CA GLU A 638 -36.38 12.56 12.91
C GLU A 638 -35.04 11.91 13.29
N LEU A 639 -33.93 12.42 12.76
CA LEU A 639 -32.57 12.05 13.15
C LEU A 639 -32.28 12.35 14.61
N THR A 640 -32.66 13.56 15.06
CA THR A 640 -32.54 13.94 16.48
C THR A 640 -33.42 13.06 17.38
N ARG A 641 -34.57 12.62 16.86
CA ARG A 641 -35.45 11.70 17.56
C ARG A 641 -34.86 10.30 17.65
N ARG A 642 -34.34 9.76 16.51
CA ARG A 642 -33.67 8.44 16.46
C ARG A 642 -32.43 8.40 17.35
N ALA A 643 -31.56 9.42 17.27
CA ALA A 643 -30.40 9.52 18.14
C ALA A 643 -30.78 9.58 19.63
N LYS A 644 -31.85 10.29 20.00
CA LYS A 644 -32.38 10.32 21.37
C LYS A 644 -32.98 8.98 21.76
N GLU A 645 -33.64 8.27 20.85
CA GLU A 645 -34.18 6.93 21.10
C GLU A 645 -33.07 5.88 21.28
N GLU A 646 -31.97 5.99 20.52
CA GLU A 646 -30.80 5.13 20.65
C GLU A 646 -30.02 5.39 21.95
N ILE A 647 -29.82 6.65 22.30
CA ILE A 647 -29.23 7.03 23.60
C ILE A 647 -30.10 6.45 24.73
N ARG A 648 -31.43 6.55 24.61
CA ARG A 648 -32.36 6.03 25.59
C ARG A 648 -32.40 4.50 25.66
N LYS A 649 -32.22 3.81 24.52
CA LYS A 649 -32.06 2.35 24.47
C LYS A 649 -30.72 1.92 25.07
N ALA A 650 -29.64 2.62 24.79
CA ALA A 650 -28.33 2.37 25.37
C ALA A 650 -28.32 2.64 26.87
N GLU A 651 -29.03 3.67 27.35
CA GLU A 651 -29.21 3.96 28.77
C GLU A 651 -30.09 2.91 29.44
N ALA A 652 -31.16 2.44 28.78
CA ALA A 652 -32.03 1.36 29.26
C ALA A 652 -31.26 0.03 29.34
N GLN A 653 -30.47 -0.31 28.33
CA GLN A 653 -29.64 -1.50 28.33
C GLN A 653 -28.52 -1.45 29.37
N LYS A 654 -27.94 -0.27 29.63
CA LYS A 654 -27.03 -0.06 30.77
C LYS A 654 -27.77 -0.21 32.11
N ALA A 655 -29.02 0.26 32.20
CA ALA A 655 -29.83 0.10 33.38
C ALA A 655 -30.28 -1.36 33.62
N GLU A 656 -30.60 -2.12 32.56
CA GLU A 656 -30.88 -3.56 32.61
C GLU A 656 -29.64 -4.35 33.04
N ASN A 657 -28.48 -4.07 32.44
CA ASN A 657 -27.19 -4.69 32.82
C ASN A 657 -26.82 -4.38 34.28
N VAL A 658 -27.12 -3.17 34.77
CA VAL A 658 -26.94 -2.80 36.20
C VAL A 658 -27.97 -3.50 37.08
N GLN A 659 -29.17 -3.78 36.57
CA GLN A 659 -30.21 -4.49 37.30
C GLN A 659 -29.98 -6.01 37.30
N GLU A 660 -29.46 -6.59 36.22
CA GLU A 660 -28.96 -7.96 36.16
C GLU A 660 -27.75 -8.17 37.07
N GLN A 661 -26.80 -7.24 37.10
CA GLN A 661 -25.68 -7.27 38.05
C GLN A 661 -26.15 -7.11 39.50
N LYS A 662 -27.24 -6.35 39.77
CA LYS A 662 -27.85 -6.28 41.10
C LYS A 662 -28.59 -7.55 41.46
N THR A 663 -29.25 -8.22 40.52
CA THR A 663 -29.95 -9.51 40.75
C THR A 663 -28.99 -10.69 40.89
N GLU A 664 -27.82 -10.63 40.27
CA GLU A 664 -26.73 -11.58 40.53
C GLU A 664 -26.05 -11.31 41.87
N SER A 665 -25.91 -10.05 42.30
CA SER A 665 -25.38 -9.70 43.61
C SER A 665 -26.37 -10.06 44.74
N GLU A 666 -27.69 -9.97 44.52
CA GLU A 666 -28.71 -10.39 45.51
C GLU A 666 -28.84 -11.92 45.66
N LYS A 667 -28.30 -12.72 44.72
CA LYS A 667 -28.23 -14.19 44.86
C LYS A 667 -26.97 -14.68 45.59
N THR A 668 -26.04 -13.78 45.90
CA THR A 668 -24.78 -14.07 46.60
C THR A 668 -24.74 -13.50 48.03
N GLU A 669 -25.79 -12.84 48.48
CA GLU A 669 -25.87 -12.33 49.87
C GLU A 669 -26.30 -13.42 50.88
N ASN A 670 -25.31 -14.21 51.26
CA ASN A 670 -25.15 -14.74 52.61
C ASN A 670 -23.65 -14.82 52.95
N VAL A 671 -22.96 -13.68 52.87
CA VAL A 671 -21.58 -13.54 53.33
C VAL A 671 -21.59 -12.47 54.44
N GLN A 672 -21.19 -12.87 55.65
CA GLN A 672 -20.94 -11.97 56.76
C GLN A 672 -20.06 -10.81 56.34
N GLU A 673 -20.50 -9.56 56.59
CA GLU A 673 -19.71 -8.35 56.35
C GLU A 673 -18.38 -8.46 57.11
N GLN A 674 -17.30 -8.70 56.37
CA GLN A 674 -15.95 -8.62 56.95
C GLN A 674 -15.52 -7.16 57.07
N LYS A 675 -15.02 -6.79 58.26
CA LYS A 675 -14.51 -5.45 58.56
C LYS A 675 -13.00 -5.44 58.63
N ALA A 676 -12.42 -4.33 58.28
CA ALA A 676 -10.94 -4.15 58.33
C ALA A 676 -10.62 -2.80 58.96
N ILE A 677 -9.50 -2.74 59.70
CA ILE A 677 -9.02 -1.51 60.36
C ILE A 677 -7.70 -1.08 59.66
N HIS A 678 -7.63 0.19 59.34
CA HIS A 678 -6.39 0.84 58.86
C HIS A 678 -6.01 1.98 59.82
N SER A 679 -4.76 2.08 60.20
CA SER A 679 -4.24 3.04 61.20
C SER A 679 -4.59 4.51 60.88
N LYS A 680 -4.70 4.89 59.64
CA LYS A 680 -5.00 6.27 59.18
C LYS A 680 -6.45 6.49 58.83
N TYR A 681 -7.17 5.48 58.33
CA TYR A 681 -8.52 5.61 57.79
C TYR A 681 -9.63 5.07 58.70
N GLY A 682 -9.24 4.41 59.79
CA GLY A 682 -10.19 3.82 60.76
C GLY A 682 -10.78 2.49 60.31
N THR A 683 -11.99 2.18 60.76
CA THR A 683 -12.68 0.92 60.41
C THR A 683 -13.46 1.09 59.10
N GLY A 684 -13.28 0.15 58.18
CA GLY A 684 -14.00 0.08 56.89
C GLY A 684 -14.57 -1.32 56.65
N ILE A 685 -15.39 -1.43 55.60
CA ILE A 685 -16.01 -2.68 55.15
C ILE A 685 -15.22 -3.20 53.97
N VAL A 686 -14.85 -4.48 53.98
CA VAL A 686 -14.17 -5.12 52.86
C VAL A 686 -15.14 -5.30 51.69
N THR A 687 -14.85 -4.67 50.56
CA THR A 687 -15.72 -4.71 49.38
C THR A 687 -15.26 -5.73 48.33
N SER A 688 -13.95 -6.01 48.29
CA SER A 688 -13.40 -7.14 47.50
C SER A 688 -12.08 -7.60 48.09
N GLU A 689 -11.75 -8.87 47.91
CA GLU A 689 -10.52 -9.49 48.37
C GLU A 689 -10.07 -10.56 47.38
N ASP A 690 -8.80 -10.49 46.98
CA ASP A 690 -8.13 -11.51 46.18
C ASP A 690 -6.85 -11.99 46.86
N ASP A 691 -6.07 -12.84 46.20
CA ASP A 691 -4.84 -13.40 46.78
C ASP A 691 -3.75 -12.35 47.10
N MET A 692 -3.77 -11.20 46.43
CA MET A 692 -2.75 -10.18 46.54
C MET A 692 -3.25 -8.86 47.15
N MET A 693 -4.53 -8.53 47.00
CA MET A 693 -5.09 -7.22 47.31
C MET A 693 -6.39 -7.35 48.17
N VAL A 694 -6.66 -6.31 48.95
CA VAL A 694 -7.93 -6.12 49.64
C VAL A 694 -8.43 -4.69 49.37
N GLU A 695 -9.68 -4.56 48.94
CA GLU A 695 -10.37 -3.28 48.81
C GLU A 695 -11.29 -3.04 50.00
N VAL A 696 -11.10 -1.93 50.68
CA VAL A 696 -11.88 -1.56 51.89
C VAL A 696 -12.52 -0.22 51.67
N GLU A 697 -13.83 -0.12 51.93
CA GLU A 697 -14.58 1.14 51.89
C GLU A 697 -14.66 1.75 53.29
N PHE A 698 -14.09 2.94 53.43
CA PHE A 698 -14.08 3.70 54.67
C PHE A 698 -15.14 4.81 54.65
N PRO A 699 -15.98 4.97 55.71
CA PRO A 699 -17.12 5.90 55.68
C PRO A 699 -16.83 7.34 55.31
N ASN A 700 -15.62 7.85 55.61
CA ASN A 700 -15.23 9.23 55.35
C ASN A 700 -14.18 9.38 54.24
N TYR A 701 -13.67 8.29 53.66
CA TYR A 701 -12.51 8.32 52.75
C TYR A 701 -12.74 7.51 51.46
N GLY A 702 -13.93 6.88 51.29
CA GLY A 702 -14.27 6.05 50.13
C GLY A 702 -13.45 4.77 50.03
N LYS A 703 -13.48 4.15 48.86
CA LYS A 703 -12.77 2.89 48.58
C LYS A 703 -11.27 3.09 48.47
N LYS A 704 -10.51 2.19 49.10
CA LYS A 704 -9.04 2.15 49.09
C LYS A 704 -8.59 0.71 48.88
N GLN A 705 -7.55 0.53 48.09
CA GLN A 705 -6.95 -0.77 47.81
C GLN A 705 -5.60 -0.90 48.54
N PHE A 706 -5.38 -2.04 49.18
CA PHE A 706 -4.19 -2.34 49.95
C PHE A 706 -3.61 -3.70 49.54
N ILE A 707 -2.29 -3.77 49.48
CA ILE A 707 -1.58 -5.00 49.13
C ILE A 707 -1.40 -5.80 50.44
N LYS A 708 -1.93 -7.03 50.49
CA LYS A 708 -1.90 -7.87 51.70
C LYS A 708 -0.50 -8.12 52.24
N ALA A 709 0.52 -8.17 51.39
CA ALA A 709 1.89 -8.37 51.78
C ALA A 709 2.47 -7.26 52.70
N PHE A 710 1.90 -6.05 52.67
CA PHE A 710 2.36 -4.94 53.52
C PHE A 710 1.64 -4.82 54.86
N GLN A 711 0.63 -5.65 55.13
CA GLN A 711 -0.12 -5.68 56.38
C GLN A 711 -0.64 -4.31 56.88
N GLU A 712 -0.97 -3.40 55.92
CA GLU A 712 -1.45 -2.05 56.25
C GLU A 712 -2.87 -2.05 56.79
N VAL A 713 -3.61 -3.14 56.60
CA VAL A 713 -5.02 -3.32 57.04
C VAL A 713 -5.13 -4.59 57.87
N GLU A 714 -5.70 -4.48 59.05
CA GLU A 714 -5.96 -5.60 59.96
C GLU A 714 -7.41 -6.05 59.79
N MET A 715 -7.61 -7.33 59.43
CA MET A 715 -8.94 -7.92 59.23
C MET A 715 -9.56 -8.27 60.56
N ILE A 716 -10.79 -7.77 60.82
CA ILE A 716 -11.57 -8.12 62.01
C ILE A 716 -12.41 -9.35 61.65
N ARG A 717 -12.18 -10.41 62.37
CA ARG A 717 -12.99 -11.65 62.28
C ARG A 717 -14.28 -11.54 63.08
#